data_30fcd3d9a1f153a4edec172c421edbe3
#
_entry.id   30fcd3d9a1f153a4edec172c421edbe3
#
_cell.length_a   1.000
_cell.length_b   1.000
_cell.length_c   1.000
_cell.angle_alpha   90.00
_cell.angle_beta   90.00
_cell.angle_gamma   90.00
#
_symmetry.space_group_name_H-M   'P 1'
#
loop_
_entity.id
_entity.type
_entity.pdbx_description
1 polymer ?
#
loop_
_entity_poly.entity_id
_entity_poly.type
_entity_poly.pdbx_seq_one_letter_code
_entity_poly.pdbx_strand_id
1 'polypeptide(L)'
;MGRLGSLAKLLLAVGLNVQQCFGQNGPPTPYTDSETGITFATWSGGNGLAPWGGLTFGVALPENALTTDATELIGYLKCGSNGTTTDAWCGLSFGGPMTNSLLLMAWPHEDEILTSFRFASGYTRPDLYTGDAKLTQISSTIDKDHFTLIFRCQNCLAWNQDGASGSASTSAGSLILGWASALRAPTNAGCPAEINFNFHNNGQMIWGATLDESAANPSYSEWAAKATATVTGDCGGATPTTTTTTTTSVPTATGIPVPTGTYDYIVVGAGAGGIPLADKLSEAGKSVLLIEKGPPSSGRWGGTLKPEWLKDTNLTRFDVPGLCNQIWVNSAGVACTDTDQMAGCVLGGGTAVNAGLWWKPYNLDWDYNFPRGWKSRDMAAATRRVFSRIPGTDNPSMDGKRYLQQGFEILAGGLKAAGWTEVTANDAPNKKNHTYSHSPFMFSGGERGGPMGTYLVSASRRKNFHLWTGTAVKRVVRTGGHITGLEVEPFVNGGYTGVVNVTSITGRVVLSAGAFGSAKILLRSGIGPEDQLEIVKSSTDGPTMISDSSWITLPVGYNLEDHTNTDTVVTHPDVVFYDFYEAGHPNVTDKDLYLNSRAGILAQAAPNIGPMFWEEIKGRDGVVRQLQWTARVEGSAGTPNGYAMTMSQYLGRGAKSRGRMTITKALTTVVSTVPYLQDKNDVEAVIQGIKNLQAALSNVKNLTWAYPPSNTTVEDFVNNMLVSYTNRRSNHWIGTNKLGTDDGRSRGGSAVVDLNTKVYGTDNLFVVDAGIFPGHITTNPTSYIVIAAERASERILDLPPARAQPRFAQCGGRTWTGSFQCAAPYTCQYRNERYSQCR
;
A
#
# COMPACT_ATOMS: atom_id res chain seq x y z
N MET A 1 22.86 -60.43 -28.68
CA MET A 1 23.57 -59.17 -28.80
C MET A 1 22.73 -58.25 -29.71
N GLY A 2 22.23 -57.17 -29.23
CA GLY A 2 21.48 -56.23 -30.05
C GLY A 2 20.10 -55.93 -29.47
N ARG A 3 20.02 -55.11 -28.41
CA ARG A 3 18.87 -54.27 -28.00
C ARG A 3 19.15 -53.57 -26.65
N LEU A 4 20.25 -52.84 -26.58
CA LEU A 4 20.60 -51.99 -25.41
C LEU A 4 21.10 -50.60 -25.82
N GLY A 5 20.88 -50.19 -27.10
CA GLY A 5 21.38 -48.94 -27.63
C GLY A 5 20.32 -47.84 -27.81
N SER A 6 19.04 -48.10 -27.58
CA SER A 6 17.95 -47.06 -27.85
C SER A 6 17.31 -46.47 -26.61
N LEU A 7 17.58 -46.93 -25.42
CA LEU A 7 17.04 -46.32 -24.17
C LEU A 7 17.92 -45.20 -23.60
N ALA A 8 19.21 -45.19 -23.93
CA ALA A 8 20.14 -44.18 -23.42
C ALA A 8 20.07 -42.84 -24.16
N LYS A 9 19.45 -42.81 -25.35
CA LYS A 9 19.24 -41.53 -26.10
C LYS A 9 17.91 -40.87 -25.86
N LEU A 10 16.96 -41.55 -25.19
CA LEU A 10 15.67 -40.95 -24.82
C LEU A 10 15.68 -40.32 -23.42
N LEU A 11 16.65 -40.68 -22.59
CA LEU A 11 16.82 -40.14 -21.26
C LEU A 11 17.67 -38.85 -21.19
N LEU A 12 18.39 -38.50 -22.29
CA LEU A 12 19.12 -37.24 -22.38
C LEU A 12 18.30 -36.09 -23.01
N ALA A 13 17.14 -36.39 -23.62
CA ALA A 13 16.27 -35.38 -24.23
C ALA A 13 15.14 -34.91 -23.32
N VAL A 14 14.93 -35.49 -22.14
CA VAL A 14 13.92 -35.11 -21.14
C VAL A 14 14.55 -34.33 -19.98
N GLY A 15 15.89 -34.32 -19.89
CA GLY A 15 16.62 -33.62 -18.82
C GLY A 15 16.93 -32.13 -19.05
N LEU A 16 16.49 -31.54 -20.17
CA LEU A 16 16.86 -30.16 -20.55
C LEU A 16 15.71 -29.14 -20.53
N ASN A 17 14.54 -29.50 -20.02
CA ASN A 17 13.38 -28.59 -19.96
C ASN A 17 12.81 -28.34 -18.54
N VAL A 18 13.57 -28.51 -17.48
CA VAL A 18 13.11 -28.24 -16.09
C VAL A 18 13.86 -27.05 -15.46
N GLN A 19 14.53 -26.23 -16.24
CA GLN A 19 15.39 -25.17 -15.71
C GLN A 19 14.90 -23.76 -16.06
N GLN A 20 13.57 -23.51 -16.10
CA GLN A 20 13.05 -22.17 -16.38
C GLN A 20 11.86 -21.76 -15.51
N CYS A 21 11.92 -21.98 -14.20
CA CYS A 21 10.91 -21.48 -13.26
C CYS A 21 11.53 -20.82 -12.02
N PHE A 22 12.55 -19.96 -12.18
CA PHE A 22 13.11 -19.19 -11.07
C PHE A 22 13.26 -17.73 -11.44
N GLY A 23 12.16 -17.00 -11.41
CA GLY A 23 12.12 -15.57 -11.61
C GLY A 23 12.10 -14.75 -10.31
N GLN A 24 12.89 -15.13 -9.29
CA GLN A 24 13.13 -14.30 -8.11
C GLN A 24 14.46 -14.66 -7.48
N ASN A 25 15.51 -13.85 -7.69
CA ASN A 25 16.85 -14.03 -7.11
C ASN A 25 17.67 -15.23 -7.62
N GLY A 26 17.64 -15.49 -8.91
CA GLY A 26 18.53 -16.50 -9.52
C GLY A 26 19.79 -15.87 -10.13
N PRO A 27 20.88 -16.67 -10.28
CA PRO A 27 22.00 -16.24 -11.08
C PRO A 27 21.53 -15.94 -12.52
N PRO A 28 22.20 -15.01 -13.21
CA PRO A 28 21.85 -14.71 -14.59
C PRO A 28 22.15 -15.91 -15.51
N THR A 29 21.45 -15.94 -16.64
CA THR A 29 21.78 -16.85 -17.75
C THR A 29 22.58 -16.05 -18.77
N PRO A 30 23.84 -16.41 -19.07
CA PRO A 30 24.60 -15.74 -20.11
C PRO A 30 23.94 -15.94 -21.48
N TYR A 31 23.78 -14.85 -22.22
CA TYR A 31 23.25 -14.83 -23.58
C TYR A 31 24.14 -13.98 -24.48
N THR A 32 24.59 -14.52 -25.59
CA THR A 32 25.32 -13.75 -26.62
C THR A 32 24.40 -13.51 -27.81
N ASP A 33 24.16 -12.25 -28.09
CA ASP A 33 23.40 -11.85 -29.27
C ASP A 33 24.20 -12.12 -30.55
N SER A 34 23.61 -12.85 -31.48
CA SER A 34 24.30 -13.33 -32.68
C SER A 34 24.60 -12.24 -33.71
N GLU A 35 23.86 -11.13 -33.68
CA GLU A 35 23.99 -10.03 -34.61
C GLU A 35 25.04 -9.03 -34.14
N THR A 36 25.00 -8.68 -32.88
CA THR A 36 25.91 -7.67 -32.30
C THR A 36 27.16 -8.25 -31.70
N GLY A 37 27.16 -9.55 -31.35
CA GLY A 37 28.24 -10.23 -30.63
C GLY A 37 28.36 -9.83 -29.16
N ILE A 38 27.37 -9.09 -28.62
CA ILE A 38 27.37 -8.64 -27.22
C ILE A 38 26.87 -9.77 -26.32
N THR A 39 27.60 -10.00 -25.24
CA THR A 39 27.21 -11.00 -24.21
C THR A 39 26.57 -10.31 -23.03
N PHE A 40 25.42 -10.78 -22.62
CA PHE A 40 24.60 -10.24 -21.54
C PHE A 40 24.44 -11.26 -20.42
N ALA A 41 24.39 -10.79 -19.18
CA ALA A 41 23.79 -11.48 -18.06
C ALA A 41 22.26 -11.26 -18.14
N THR A 42 21.46 -12.30 -18.37
CA THR A 42 20.03 -12.18 -18.65
C THR A 42 19.14 -12.80 -17.58
N TRP A 43 17.99 -12.22 -17.37
CA TRP A 43 16.89 -12.72 -16.55
C TRP A 43 15.60 -12.66 -17.35
N SER A 44 14.78 -13.71 -17.27
CA SER A 44 13.47 -13.75 -17.91
C SER A 44 12.39 -13.67 -16.83
N GLY A 45 11.62 -12.58 -16.85
CA GLY A 45 10.44 -12.40 -16.03
C GLY A 45 9.18 -12.81 -16.78
N GLY A 46 8.25 -13.49 -16.10
CA GLY A 46 6.92 -13.70 -16.62
C GLY A 46 6.61 -15.04 -17.29
N ASN A 47 7.50 -16.01 -17.28
CA ASN A 47 7.13 -17.39 -17.64
C ASN A 47 6.10 -17.91 -16.62
N GLY A 48 4.82 -17.88 -16.96
CA GLY A 48 3.69 -18.21 -16.09
C GLY A 48 2.98 -17.02 -15.44
N LEU A 49 3.53 -15.80 -15.51
CA LEU A 49 2.89 -14.57 -14.99
C LEU A 49 2.34 -13.67 -16.10
N ALA A 50 2.81 -13.83 -17.32
CA ALA A 50 2.26 -13.17 -18.51
C ALA A 50 1.78 -14.24 -19.48
N PRO A 51 0.50 -14.24 -19.87
CA PRO A 51 -0.09 -15.28 -20.72
C PRO A 51 0.57 -15.42 -22.10
N TRP A 52 1.27 -14.37 -22.57
CA TRP A 52 1.74 -14.24 -23.96
C TRP A 52 3.26 -14.08 -24.10
N GLY A 53 4.02 -14.59 -23.16
CA GLY A 53 5.46 -14.37 -23.08
C GLY A 53 5.78 -13.17 -22.17
N GLY A 54 6.84 -13.28 -21.43
CA GLY A 54 7.25 -12.26 -20.50
C GLY A 54 8.30 -11.33 -21.10
N LEU A 55 8.86 -10.55 -20.21
CA LEU A 55 10.02 -9.73 -20.50
C LEU A 55 11.29 -10.53 -20.21
N THR A 56 12.26 -10.48 -21.13
CA THR A 56 13.65 -10.83 -20.84
C THR A 56 14.46 -9.55 -20.81
N PHE A 57 15.19 -9.35 -19.72
CA PHE A 57 16.12 -8.24 -19.59
C PHE A 57 17.53 -8.75 -19.36
N GLY A 58 18.50 -8.14 -20.01
CA GLY A 58 19.92 -8.45 -19.90
C GLY A 58 20.74 -7.20 -19.71
N VAL A 59 21.86 -7.33 -19.01
CA VAL A 59 22.85 -6.27 -18.83
C VAL A 59 24.23 -6.72 -19.25
N ALA A 60 24.96 -5.83 -19.89
CA ALA A 60 26.41 -5.86 -19.97
C ALA A 60 26.95 -4.58 -19.32
N LEU A 61 27.94 -4.72 -18.45
CA LEU A 61 28.49 -3.67 -17.60
C LEU A 61 30.00 -3.48 -17.87
N PRO A 62 30.57 -2.31 -17.56
CA PRO A 62 32.02 -2.11 -17.56
C PRO A 62 32.75 -3.16 -16.70
N GLU A 63 33.97 -3.50 -17.06
CA GLU A 63 34.78 -4.55 -16.43
C GLU A 63 34.87 -4.43 -14.90
N ASN A 64 34.95 -3.21 -14.39
CA ASN A 64 35.09 -2.92 -12.95
C ASN A 64 33.76 -2.72 -12.22
N ALA A 65 32.61 -2.92 -12.88
CA ALA A 65 31.29 -2.57 -12.35
C ALA A 65 30.89 -3.35 -11.08
N LEU A 66 31.45 -4.53 -10.86
CA LEU A 66 31.18 -5.34 -9.66
C LEU A 66 32.01 -4.90 -8.43
N THR A 67 32.95 -3.97 -8.60
CA THR A 67 33.79 -3.42 -7.52
C THR A 67 33.61 -1.92 -7.37
N THR A 68 33.15 -1.23 -8.41
CA THR A 68 32.89 0.22 -8.45
C THR A 68 31.58 0.44 -9.19
N ASP A 69 30.65 1.16 -8.61
CA ASP A 69 29.36 1.40 -9.22
C ASP A 69 29.49 1.98 -10.62
N ALA A 70 28.86 1.32 -11.59
CA ALA A 70 28.76 1.81 -12.95
C ALA A 70 27.73 2.97 -13.02
N THR A 71 27.95 3.89 -13.95
CA THR A 71 27.00 4.98 -14.26
C THR A 71 26.16 4.69 -15.51
N GLU A 72 26.55 3.66 -16.27
CA GLU A 72 25.90 3.27 -17.51
C GLU A 72 25.90 1.75 -17.68
N LEU A 73 25.07 1.27 -18.59
CA LEU A 73 24.97 -0.14 -18.98
C LEU A 73 24.66 -0.27 -20.47
N ILE A 74 24.91 -1.46 -21.03
CA ILE A 74 24.28 -1.89 -22.28
C ILE A 74 23.15 -2.84 -21.88
N GLY A 75 21.92 -2.53 -22.31
CA GLY A 75 20.71 -3.28 -22.02
C GLY A 75 20.27 -4.14 -23.20
N TYR A 76 19.79 -5.32 -22.91
CA TYR A 76 19.04 -6.20 -23.80
C TYR A 76 17.62 -6.31 -23.29
N LEU A 77 16.63 -5.88 -24.09
CA LEU A 77 15.22 -5.93 -23.72
C LEU A 77 14.47 -6.71 -24.79
N LYS A 78 13.89 -7.85 -24.41
CA LYS A 78 13.01 -8.65 -25.25
C LYS A 78 11.61 -8.67 -24.65
N CYS A 79 10.62 -8.22 -25.39
CA CYS A 79 9.22 -8.12 -24.98
C CYS A 79 8.34 -9.04 -25.81
N GLY A 80 7.63 -9.94 -25.16
CA GLY A 80 6.62 -10.78 -25.80
C GLY A 80 5.31 -10.04 -26.06
N SER A 81 4.59 -10.43 -27.11
CA SER A 81 3.26 -9.94 -27.47
C SER A 81 2.27 -11.10 -27.70
N ASN A 82 1.00 -10.80 -27.86
CA ASN A 82 -0.06 -11.81 -28.08
C ASN A 82 -0.19 -12.29 -29.54
N GLY A 83 0.92 -12.22 -30.32
CA GLY A 83 0.94 -12.61 -31.74
C GLY A 83 0.74 -11.46 -32.72
N THR A 84 0.63 -10.21 -32.22
CA THR A 84 0.74 -8.98 -32.99
C THR A 84 1.66 -8.02 -32.25
N THR A 85 2.81 -7.73 -32.81
CA THR A 85 3.84 -6.87 -32.15
C THR A 85 3.40 -5.44 -32.02
N THR A 86 2.46 -4.99 -32.82
CA THR A 86 1.99 -3.59 -32.84
C THR A 86 1.15 -3.17 -31.65
N ASP A 87 0.72 -4.11 -30.80
CA ASP A 87 -0.24 -3.86 -29.73
C ASP A 87 0.34 -4.04 -28.31
N ALA A 88 1.66 -3.96 -28.15
CA ALA A 88 2.31 -4.18 -26.86
C ALA A 88 3.23 -3.03 -26.46
N TRP A 89 3.42 -2.85 -25.15
CA TRP A 89 4.51 -2.09 -24.59
C TRP A 89 5.11 -2.82 -23.40
N CYS A 90 6.40 -2.59 -23.17
CA CYS A 90 7.10 -3.06 -21.98
C CYS A 90 7.72 -1.91 -21.22
N GLY A 91 7.73 -2.02 -19.91
CA GLY A 91 8.42 -1.09 -19.02
C GLY A 91 9.40 -1.80 -18.11
N LEU A 92 10.54 -1.17 -17.87
CA LEU A 92 11.56 -1.58 -16.91
C LEU A 92 11.71 -0.49 -15.86
N SER A 93 11.76 -0.86 -14.57
CA SER A 93 12.13 0.01 -13.47
C SER A 93 13.53 -0.33 -12.98
N PHE A 94 14.41 0.65 -12.95
CA PHE A 94 15.79 0.49 -12.47
C PHE A 94 15.91 0.47 -10.94
N GLY A 95 14.85 0.83 -10.20
CA GLY A 95 14.79 0.76 -8.73
C GLY A 95 13.82 -0.30 -8.21
N GLY A 96 13.19 -1.09 -9.09
CA GLY A 96 12.22 -2.14 -8.76
C GLY A 96 10.78 -1.66 -8.77
N PRO A 97 10.30 -0.84 -7.83
CA PRO A 97 8.92 -0.34 -7.86
C PRO A 97 8.67 0.64 -9.01
N MET A 98 7.40 0.78 -9.40
CA MET A 98 6.98 1.79 -10.36
C MET A 98 7.22 3.21 -9.82
N THR A 99 7.05 3.41 -8.51
CA THR A 99 7.14 4.73 -7.88
C THR A 99 8.56 5.06 -7.43
N ASN A 100 8.93 6.34 -7.57
CA ASN A 100 10.23 6.87 -7.14
C ASN A 100 11.45 6.17 -7.78
N SER A 101 11.27 5.66 -9.00
CA SER A 101 12.28 4.95 -9.77
C SER A 101 12.32 5.49 -11.20
N LEU A 102 13.50 5.42 -11.81
CA LEU A 102 13.63 5.64 -13.25
C LEU A 102 12.96 4.48 -13.99
N LEU A 103 12.04 4.80 -14.88
CA LEU A 103 11.31 3.86 -15.71
C LEU A 103 11.74 4.03 -17.17
N LEU A 104 12.10 2.92 -17.82
CA LEU A 104 12.27 2.85 -19.26
C LEU A 104 11.02 2.20 -19.86
N MET A 105 10.32 2.91 -20.74
CA MET A 105 9.20 2.38 -21.52
C MET A 105 9.64 2.13 -22.94
N ALA A 106 9.26 0.99 -23.54
CA ALA A 106 9.58 0.64 -24.91
C ALA A 106 8.34 0.05 -25.61
N TRP A 107 8.13 0.42 -26.87
CA TRP A 107 7.01 -0.06 -27.69
C TRP A 107 7.34 0.03 -29.18
N PRO A 108 6.84 -0.87 -30.02
CA PRO A 108 6.96 -0.76 -31.46
C PRO A 108 5.99 0.31 -32.01
N HIS A 109 6.45 1.08 -32.98
CA HIS A 109 5.65 2.02 -33.71
C HIS A 109 6.16 2.06 -35.16
N GLU A 110 5.31 1.69 -36.12
CA GLU A 110 5.72 1.43 -37.48
C GLU A 110 6.85 0.39 -37.54
N ASP A 111 7.99 0.72 -38.16
CA ASP A 111 9.15 -0.17 -38.26
C ASP A 111 10.25 0.14 -37.22
N GLU A 112 9.95 0.96 -36.22
CA GLU A 112 10.88 1.40 -35.16
C GLU A 112 10.43 0.99 -33.77
N ILE A 113 11.37 0.85 -32.85
CA ILE A 113 11.11 0.74 -31.42
C ILE A 113 11.35 2.10 -30.78
N LEU A 114 10.26 2.72 -30.34
CA LEU A 114 10.31 3.97 -29.59
C LEU A 114 10.51 3.71 -28.09
N THR A 115 11.16 4.64 -27.43
CA THR A 115 11.42 4.58 -25.99
C THR A 115 11.13 5.91 -25.31
N SER A 116 10.78 5.85 -24.03
CA SER A 116 10.59 7.03 -23.20
C SER A 116 11.04 6.76 -21.78
N PHE A 117 11.87 7.64 -21.21
CA PHE A 117 12.13 7.62 -19.77
C PHE A 117 11.01 8.32 -19.02
N ARG A 118 10.53 7.64 -17.98
CA ARG A 118 9.42 8.09 -17.18
C ARG A 118 9.74 8.02 -15.69
N PHE A 119 8.99 8.78 -14.91
CA PHE A 119 9.08 8.80 -13.46
C PHE A 119 7.67 8.90 -12.85
N ALA A 120 7.37 8.09 -11.84
CA ALA A 120 6.10 8.13 -11.14
C ALA A 120 6.33 8.45 -9.67
N SER A 121 5.81 9.56 -9.19
CA SER A 121 5.80 9.91 -7.76
C SER A 121 4.69 9.21 -6.98
N GLY A 122 3.76 8.52 -7.67
CA GLY A 122 2.64 7.76 -7.10
C GLY A 122 2.11 6.75 -8.10
N TYR A 123 1.05 6.02 -7.75
CA TYR A 123 0.39 5.06 -8.65
C TYR A 123 -0.54 5.76 -9.66
N THR A 124 0.05 6.67 -10.41
CA THR A 124 -0.56 7.39 -11.52
C THR A 124 0.19 7.09 -12.80
N ARG A 125 -0.31 7.61 -13.93
CA ARG A 125 0.46 7.62 -15.17
C ARG A 125 1.83 8.26 -14.92
N PRO A 126 2.95 7.60 -15.29
CA PRO A 126 4.29 8.16 -15.09
C PRO A 126 4.50 9.42 -15.95
N ASP A 127 5.03 10.45 -15.34
CA ASP A 127 5.42 11.69 -16.01
C ASP A 127 6.73 11.50 -16.78
N LEU A 128 7.02 12.42 -17.72
CA LEU A 128 8.29 12.40 -18.43
C LEU A 128 9.44 12.61 -17.45
N TYR A 129 10.47 11.77 -17.53
CA TYR A 129 11.68 11.97 -16.74
C TYR A 129 12.49 13.14 -17.31
N THR A 130 12.89 14.06 -16.46
CA THR A 130 13.59 15.30 -16.83
C THR A 130 15.05 15.33 -16.46
N GLY A 131 15.60 14.22 -15.93
CA GLY A 131 17.03 14.07 -15.64
C GLY A 131 17.85 13.65 -16.86
N ASP A 132 19.11 13.30 -16.65
CA ASP A 132 20.15 13.12 -17.69
C ASP A 132 20.28 11.70 -18.23
N ALA A 133 19.34 10.79 -17.89
CA ALA A 133 19.32 9.46 -18.49
C ALA A 133 19.19 9.54 -20.01
N LYS A 134 20.08 8.85 -20.72
CA LYS A 134 20.12 8.86 -22.18
C LYS A 134 20.21 7.45 -22.71
N LEU A 135 19.31 7.13 -23.64
CA LEU A 135 19.30 5.87 -24.39
C LEU A 135 19.77 6.10 -25.81
N THR A 136 20.71 5.26 -26.29
CA THR A 136 21.14 5.18 -27.68
C THR A 136 21.06 3.73 -28.12
N GLN A 137 20.35 3.47 -29.21
CA GLN A 137 20.12 2.11 -29.70
C GLN A 137 21.36 1.56 -30.42
N ILE A 138 21.56 0.24 -30.24
CA ILE A 138 22.59 -0.53 -30.94
C ILE A 138 21.96 -1.39 -32.02
N SER A 139 20.88 -2.11 -31.69
CA SER A 139 20.11 -2.93 -32.61
C SER A 139 18.68 -2.99 -32.15
N SER A 140 17.73 -3.13 -33.07
CA SER A 140 16.33 -3.35 -32.79
C SER A 140 15.69 -4.26 -33.82
N THR A 141 14.85 -5.19 -33.37
CA THR A 141 14.09 -6.08 -34.24
C THR A 141 12.63 -6.17 -33.79
N ILE A 142 11.72 -6.23 -34.76
CA ILE A 142 10.29 -6.42 -34.53
C ILE A 142 9.86 -7.70 -35.21
N ASP A 143 9.61 -8.74 -34.43
CA ASP A 143 9.14 -10.02 -34.90
C ASP A 143 7.62 -10.16 -34.70
N LYS A 144 7.06 -11.25 -35.21
CA LYS A 144 5.62 -11.49 -35.14
C LYS A 144 5.07 -11.54 -33.71
N ASP A 145 5.82 -12.09 -32.75
CA ASP A 145 5.39 -12.40 -31.39
C ASP A 145 6.24 -11.72 -30.30
N HIS A 146 7.25 -10.96 -30.69
CA HIS A 146 8.10 -10.20 -29.79
C HIS A 146 8.85 -9.08 -30.52
N PHE A 147 9.35 -8.13 -29.74
CA PHE A 147 10.36 -7.19 -30.22
C PHE A 147 11.59 -7.25 -29.29
N THR A 148 12.74 -6.93 -29.86
CA THR A 148 14.01 -6.92 -29.15
C THR A 148 14.70 -5.57 -29.36
N LEU A 149 15.22 -4.99 -28.27
CA LEU A 149 15.97 -3.74 -28.27
C LEU A 149 17.29 -3.92 -27.53
N ILE A 150 18.40 -3.66 -28.21
CA ILE A 150 19.74 -3.56 -27.62
C ILE A 150 20.15 -2.09 -27.60
N PHE A 151 20.53 -1.60 -26.45
CA PHE A 151 20.75 -0.18 -26.25
C PHE A 151 21.82 0.12 -25.20
N ARG A 152 22.54 1.23 -25.36
CA ARG A 152 23.36 1.83 -24.33
C ARG A 152 22.52 2.79 -23.50
N CYS A 153 22.58 2.68 -22.19
CA CYS A 153 21.86 3.54 -21.25
C CYS A 153 22.87 4.27 -20.36
N GLN A 154 23.03 5.55 -20.61
CA GLN A 154 23.95 6.42 -19.87
C GLN A 154 23.17 7.16 -18.77
N ASN A 155 23.74 7.28 -17.57
CA ASN A 155 23.14 7.90 -16.38
C ASN A 155 21.81 7.26 -15.96
N CYS A 156 21.61 5.96 -16.24
CA CYS A 156 20.39 5.24 -15.93
C CYS A 156 20.42 4.54 -14.57
N LEU A 157 21.58 4.44 -13.95
CA LEU A 157 21.78 3.75 -12.67
C LEU A 157 21.69 4.68 -11.46
N ALA A 158 21.40 5.96 -11.69
CA ALA A 158 21.03 6.93 -10.66
C ALA A 158 20.01 7.91 -11.20
N TRP A 159 19.07 8.32 -10.38
CA TRP A 159 18.00 9.23 -10.81
C TRP A 159 17.59 10.17 -9.68
N ASN A 160 17.08 11.33 -10.09
CA ASN A 160 16.54 12.34 -9.18
C ASN A 160 15.44 13.11 -9.92
N GLN A 161 14.21 13.04 -9.42
CA GLN A 161 13.08 13.85 -9.88
C GLN A 161 12.08 14.07 -8.75
N ASP A 162 11.45 15.24 -8.74
CA ASP A 162 10.40 15.63 -7.78
C ASP A 162 10.81 15.47 -6.30
N GLY A 163 12.10 15.58 -6.02
CA GLY A 163 12.66 15.44 -4.68
C GLY A 163 12.85 14.00 -4.19
N ALA A 164 12.54 13.01 -5.03
CA ALA A 164 12.90 11.61 -4.81
C ALA A 164 14.14 11.26 -5.62
N SER A 165 15.13 10.63 -4.98
CA SER A 165 16.36 10.15 -5.61
C SER A 165 16.56 8.68 -5.31
N GLY A 166 17.23 7.99 -6.22
CA GLY A 166 17.58 6.59 -6.05
C GLY A 166 18.78 6.22 -6.91
N SER A 167 19.35 5.05 -6.64
CA SER A 167 20.41 4.47 -7.43
C SER A 167 20.36 2.96 -7.43
N ALA A 168 20.87 2.35 -8.50
CA ALA A 168 21.07 0.92 -8.64
C ALA A 168 22.59 0.65 -8.55
N SER A 169 23.05 0.20 -7.38
CA SER A 169 24.48 -0.06 -7.13
C SER A 169 24.88 -1.39 -7.76
N THR A 170 25.78 -1.36 -8.72
CA THR A 170 26.29 -2.57 -9.37
C THR A 170 27.33 -3.29 -8.50
N SER A 171 28.06 -2.55 -7.67
CA SER A 171 29.05 -3.11 -6.74
C SER A 171 28.43 -3.83 -5.55
N ALA A 172 27.12 -3.66 -5.32
CA ALA A 172 26.38 -4.43 -4.33
C ALA A 172 26.12 -5.89 -4.74
N GLY A 173 26.50 -6.30 -5.95
CA GLY A 173 26.35 -7.66 -6.45
C GLY A 173 24.93 -8.03 -6.86
N SER A 174 23.97 -7.11 -6.77
CA SER A 174 22.60 -7.33 -7.25
C SER A 174 21.88 -6.02 -7.53
N LEU A 175 21.04 -6.00 -8.56
CA LEU A 175 20.14 -4.90 -8.88
C LEU A 175 18.72 -5.29 -8.47
N ILE A 176 17.98 -4.34 -7.94
CA ILE A 176 16.54 -4.48 -7.74
C ILE A 176 15.85 -3.89 -8.95
N LEU A 177 15.26 -4.74 -9.78
CA LEU A 177 14.62 -4.34 -11.03
C LEU A 177 13.13 -4.64 -10.98
N GLY A 178 12.34 -3.89 -11.75
CA GLY A 178 10.92 -4.14 -11.92
C GLY A 178 10.56 -4.17 -13.40
N TRP A 179 9.53 -4.91 -13.77
CA TRP A 179 8.99 -4.87 -15.12
C TRP A 179 7.47 -4.81 -15.10
N ALA A 180 6.93 -4.27 -16.19
CA ALA A 180 5.50 -4.29 -16.46
C ALA A 180 5.28 -4.38 -17.97
N SER A 181 4.20 -5.01 -18.41
CA SER A 181 3.83 -5.06 -19.83
C SER A 181 2.34 -5.01 -20.06
N ALA A 182 1.93 -4.57 -21.23
CA ALA A 182 0.55 -4.55 -21.66
C ALA A 182 0.42 -5.07 -23.09
N LEU A 183 -0.76 -5.66 -23.39
CA LEU A 183 -1.14 -6.17 -24.71
C LEU A 183 -1.94 -5.15 -25.52
N ARG A 184 -1.89 -3.88 -25.16
CA ARG A 184 -2.56 -2.80 -25.90
C ARG A 184 -1.55 -1.75 -26.27
N ALA A 185 -1.58 -1.36 -27.55
CA ALA A 185 -0.80 -0.24 -28.01
C ALA A 185 -1.08 1.01 -27.16
N PRO A 186 -0.05 1.76 -26.80
CA PRO A 186 -0.26 3.06 -26.17
C PRO A 186 -0.92 4.01 -27.19
N THR A 187 -1.67 4.98 -26.70
CA THR A 187 -2.21 6.04 -27.56
C THR A 187 -1.19 7.15 -27.74
N ASN A 188 -1.23 7.83 -28.86
CA ASN A 188 -0.21 8.81 -29.26
C ASN A 188 1.18 8.19 -29.42
N ALA A 189 1.22 6.97 -29.98
CA ALA A 189 2.40 6.11 -29.99
C ALA A 189 3.61 6.69 -30.75
N GLY A 190 3.38 7.57 -31.72
CA GLY A 190 4.45 8.22 -32.49
C GLY A 190 5.25 9.28 -31.71
N CYS A 191 4.72 9.80 -30.59
CA CYS A 191 5.37 10.86 -29.82
C CYS A 191 5.80 10.40 -28.41
N PRO A 192 7.05 10.04 -28.18
CA PRO A 192 7.55 9.59 -26.89
C PRO A 192 7.34 10.57 -25.73
N ALA A 193 7.29 11.86 -25.98
CA ALA A 193 7.06 12.87 -24.95
C ALA A 193 5.59 12.86 -24.47
N GLU A 194 4.64 12.67 -25.36
CA GLU A 194 3.20 12.79 -25.11
C GLU A 194 2.46 11.45 -25.09
N ILE A 195 3.19 10.34 -25.23
CA ILE A 195 2.60 9.00 -25.23
C ILE A 195 1.72 8.74 -24.01
N ASN A 196 0.60 8.05 -24.20
CA ASN A 196 -0.29 7.65 -23.12
C ASN A 196 -0.33 6.12 -23.01
N PHE A 197 0.27 5.59 -21.96
CA PHE A 197 0.31 4.17 -21.64
C PHE A 197 -1.00 3.70 -21.02
N ASN A 198 -1.52 2.59 -21.50
CA ASN A 198 -2.58 1.85 -20.82
C ASN A 198 -2.01 1.14 -19.57
N PHE A 199 -2.90 0.74 -18.65
CA PHE A 199 -2.51 -0.10 -17.52
C PHE A 199 -1.87 -1.41 -18.03
N HIS A 200 -0.83 -1.86 -17.34
CA HIS A 200 -0.10 -3.09 -17.63
C HIS A 200 -0.96 -4.33 -17.29
N ASN A 201 -1.64 -4.85 -18.28
CA ASN A 201 -2.57 -5.99 -18.16
C ASN A 201 -1.97 -7.33 -18.57
N ASN A 202 -0.67 -7.37 -18.90
CA ASN A 202 0.07 -8.58 -19.28
C ASN A 202 1.10 -9.00 -18.22
N GLY A 203 1.04 -8.44 -17.03
CA GLY A 203 1.90 -8.79 -15.90
C GLY A 203 2.83 -7.68 -15.46
N GLN A 204 3.31 -7.84 -14.25
CA GLN A 204 4.29 -6.97 -13.60
C GLN A 204 4.97 -7.72 -12.46
N MET A 205 6.23 -7.44 -12.19
CA MET A 205 6.96 -8.02 -11.07
C MET A 205 8.18 -7.18 -10.71
N ILE A 206 8.64 -7.33 -9.47
CA ILE A 206 9.93 -6.85 -8.99
C ILE A 206 10.80 -8.08 -8.72
N TRP A 207 12.08 -8.03 -9.14
CA TRP A 207 13.03 -9.12 -8.87
C TRP A 207 14.41 -8.60 -8.49
N GLY A 208 15.17 -9.41 -7.76
CA GLY A 208 16.58 -9.20 -7.51
C GLY A 208 17.41 -9.85 -8.64
N ALA A 209 18.09 -9.05 -9.43
CA ALA A 209 18.98 -9.49 -10.49
C ALA A 209 20.39 -9.64 -9.92
N THR A 210 20.78 -10.86 -9.51
CA THR A 210 22.14 -11.12 -8.99
C THR A 210 23.15 -10.90 -10.11
N LEU A 211 24.16 -10.08 -9.86
CA LEU A 211 25.24 -9.82 -10.78
C LEU A 211 26.40 -10.77 -10.47
N ASP A 212 26.91 -11.43 -11.48
CA ASP A 212 28.12 -12.22 -11.45
C ASP A 212 29.12 -11.77 -12.54
N GLU A 213 30.21 -12.47 -12.68
CA GLU A 213 31.27 -12.14 -13.65
C GLU A 213 30.77 -12.12 -15.11
N SER A 214 29.62 -12.74 -15.42
CA SER A 214 29.03 -12.70 -16.76
C SER A 214 28.43 -11.33 -17.10
N ALA A 215 28.13 -10.50 -16.11
CA ALA A 215 27.59 -9.15 -16.30
C ALA A 215 28.69 -8.12 -16.64
N ALA A 216 29.89 -8.26 -16.08
CA ALA A 216 31.00 -7.34 -16.28
C ALA A 216 31.95 -7.85 -17.39
N ASN A 217 32.29 -7.00 -18.37
CA ASN A 217 33.03 -7.46 -19.54
C ASN A 217 34.08 -6.45 -19.99
N PRO A 218 35.34 -6.89 -20.24
CA PRO A 218 36.40 -6.01 -20.74
C PRO A 218 36.12 -5.43 -22.15
N SER A 219 35.30 -6.10 -22.96
CA SER A 219 34.86 -5.60 -24.28
C SER A 219 33.77 -4.53 -24.21
N TYR A 220 33.31 -4.15 -23.02
CA TYR A 220 32.23 -3.19 -22.84
C TYR A 220 32.40 -1.89 -23.64
N SER A 221 33.61 -1.31 -23.64
CA SER A 221 33.87 -0.05 -24.36
C SER A 221 33.73 -0.20 -25.87
N GLU A 222 34.14 -1.35 -26.43
CA GLU A 222 33.96 -1.66 -27.84
C GLU A 222 32.48 -1.84 -28.18
N TRP A 223 31.73 -2.52 -27.33
CA TRP A 223 30.29 -2.73 -27.49
C TRP A 223 29.50 -1.43 -27.36
N ALA A 224 29.85 -0.58 -26.39
CA ALA A 224 29.22 0.71 -26.17
C ALA A 224 29.41 1.67 -27.36
N ALA A 225 30.52 1.53 -28.12
CA ALA A 225 30.77 2.33 -29.33
C ALA A 225 29.83 1.97 -30.50
N LYS A 226 29.16 0.79 -30.47
CA LYS A 226 28.14 0.40 -31.46
C LYS A 226 26.83 1.18 -31.28
N ALA A 227 26.62 1.87 -30.18
CA ALA A 227 25.41 2.66 -29.93
C ALA A 227 25.44 3.97 -30.75
N THR A 228 24.74 3.99 -31.87
CA THR A 228 24.80 5.10 -32.83
C THR A 228 23.41 5.66 -33.18
N ALA A 229 22.34 4.91 -33.00
CA ALA A 229 21.00 5.31 -33.39
C ALA A 229 20.24 6.00 -32.25
N THR A 230 19.71 7.19 -32.50
CA THR A 230 18.77 7.88 -31.62
C THR A 230 17.42 7.95 -32.33
N VAL A 231 16.42 7.23 -31.78
CA VAL A 231 15.06 7.18 -32.33
C VAL A 231 14.18 8.10 -31.48
N THR A 232 13.70 9.19 -32.08
CA THR A 232 12.99 10.26 -31.36
C THR A 232 11.49 10.25 -31.56
N GLY A 233 10.97 9.49 -32.53
CA GLY A 233 9.59 9.54 -32.99
C GLY A 233 9.21 10.87 -33.61
N ASP A 234 7.93 11.01 -34.00
CA ASP A 234 7.37 12.23 -34.57
C ASP A 234 6.30 12.82 -33.67
N CYS A 235 6.58 14.01 -33.15
CA CYS A 235 5.65 14.76 -32.31
C CYS A 235 4.90 15.85 -33.08
N GLY A 236 4.83 15.75 -34.43
CA GLY A 236 4.13 16.72 -35.26
C GLY A 236 4.74 18.12 -35.17
N GLY A 237 5.68 18.42 -36.01
CA GLY A 237 6.57 19.58 -36.09
C GLY A 237 6.14 20.86 -35.40
N ALA A 238 6.59 21.04 -34.17
CA ALA A 238 6.83 22.33 -33.58
C ALA A 238 8.33 22.41 -33.25
N THR A 239 9.05 23.22 -34.05
CA THR A 239 10.46 23.60 -33.75
C THR A 239 10.56 24.00 -32.29
N PRO A 240 11.58 23.57 -31.54
CA PRO A 240 11.74 23.98 -30.14
C PRO A 240 12.06 25.50 -30.12
N THR A 241 11.04 26.29 -30.06
CA THR A 241 11.16 27.67 -29.60
C THR A 241 11.42 27.60 -28.11
N THR A 242 12.52 28.16 -27.69
CA THR A 242 12.86 28.38 -26.28
C THR A 242 11.71 29.17 -25.64
N THR A 243 10.69 28.51 -25.21
CA THR A 243 9.58 29.08 -24.51
C THR A 243 9.83 28.82 -23.03
N THR A 244 10.08 29.89 -22.32
CA THR A 244 9.96 30.01 -20.89
C THR A 244 8.89 29.06 -20.38
N THR A 245 9.30 28.13 -19.53
CA THR A 245 8.47 27.10 -18.93
C THR A 245 7.23 27.73 -18.31
N THR A 246 6.17 27.83 -19.09
CA THR A 246 4.84 27.95 -18.50
C THR A 246 4.48 26.53 -18.08
N THR A 247 4.64 26.25 -16.82
CA THR A 247 4.08 25.08 -16.14
C THR A 247 2.65 24.95 -16.64
N THR A 248 2.39 23.98 -17.53
CA THR A 248 1.03 23.55 -17.79
C THR A 248 0.59 22.86 -16.52
N SER A 249 -0.01 23.64 -15.63
CA SER A 249 -0.68 23.13 -14.46
C SER A 249 -1.64 22.04 -14.91
N VAL A 250 -1.50 20.83 -14.36
CA VAL A 250 -2.61 19.86 -14.28
C VAL A 250 -3.86 20.70 -14.00
N PRO A 251 -4.97 20.53 -14.75
CA PRO A 251 -6.14 21.33 -14.50
C PRO A 251 -6.48 21.26 -13.02
N THR A 252 -6.23 22.33 -12.30
CA THR A 252 -6.52 22.41 -10.87
C THR A 252 -8.01 22.21 -10.74
N ALA A 253 -8.44 21.18 -9.99
CA ALA A 253 -9.84 20.91 -9.77
C ALA A 253 -10.54 22.21 -9.38
N THR A 254 -11.63 22.54 -10.05
CA THR A 254 -12.41 23.76 -9.74
C THR A 254 -13.05 23.59 -8.38
N GLY A 255 -12.67 24.45 -7.43
CA GLY A 255 -13.17 24.41 -6.06
C GLY A 255 -14.36 25.31 -5.83
N ILE A 256 -15.23 24.91 -4.93
CA ILE A 256 -16.34 25.72 -4.39
C ILE A 256 -15.81 26.41 -3.13
N PRO A 257 -15.99 27.74 -2.96
CA PRO A 257 -15.57 28.41 -1.73
C PRO A 257 -16.19 27.77 -0.48
N VAL A 258 -15.40 27.63 0.58
CA VAL A 258 -15.88 27.13 1.87
C VAL A 258 -17.06 27.98 2.37
N PRO A 259 -18.19 27.37 2.76
CA PRO A 259 -19.33 28.10 3.34
C PRO A 259 -18.93 28.82 4.63
N THR A 260 -19.54 30.00 4.89
CA THR A 260 -19.38 30.68 6.17
C THR A 260 -20.02 29.88 7.30
N GLY A 261 -19.30 29.75 8.42
CA GLY A 261 -19.77 29.03 9.59
C GLY A 261 -18.63 28.37 10.36
N THR A 262 -18.98 27.77 11.48
CA THR A 262 -18.03 27.05 12.34
C THR A 262 -18.62 25.73 12.79
N TYR A 263 -17.77 24.79 13.15
CA TYR A 263 -18.16 23.46 13.65
C TYR A 263 -17.54 23.22 15.02
N ASP A 264 -18.26 22.53 15.91
CA ASP A 264 -17.71 22.11 17.19
C ASP A 264 -16.59 21.07 16.98
N TYR A 265 -16.75 20.22 15.97
CA TYR A 265 -15.74 19.25 15.56
C TYR A 265 -15.58 19.20 14.05
N ILE A 266 -14.34 19.19 13.59
CA ILE A 266 -14.03 18.82 12.21
C ILE A 266 -13.21 17.53 12.26
N VAL A 267 -13.71 16.48 11.60
CA VAL A 267 -13.09 15.18 11.49
C VAL A 267 -12.54 15.03 10.07
N VAL A 268 -11.26 14.73 9.94
CA VAL A 268 -10.54 14.67 8.65
C VAL A 268 -10.27 13.22 8.27
N GLY A 269 -10.88 12.76 7.19
CA GLY A 269 -10.83 11.40 6.69
C GLY A 269 -12.04 10.56 7.11
N ALA A 270 -12.80 10.09 6.14
CA ALA A 270 -14.00 9.27 6.35
C ALA A 270 -13.68 7.77 6.17
N GLY A 271 -12.69 7.27 6.91
CA GLY A 271 -12.31 5.86 6.99
C GLY A 271 -12.79 5.16 8.26
N ALA A 272 -12.10 4.08 8.62
CA ALA A 272 -12.41 3.23 9.79
C ALA A 272 -12.41 3.99 11.12
N GLY A 273 -11.61 5.04 11.28
CA GLY A 273 -11.57 5.88 12.48
C GLY A 273 -12.58 7.01 12.43
N GLY A 274 -12.60 7.78 11.33
CA GLY A 274 -13.34 9.04 11.23
C GLY A 274 -14.86 8.87 11.18
N ILE A 275 -15.37 7.87 10.48
CA ILE A 275 -16.83 7.64 10.39
C ILE A 275 -17.44 7.33 11.76
N PRO A 276 -16.93 6.35 12.55
CA PRO A 276 -17.48 6.07 13.87
C PRO A 276 -17.35 7.27 14.84
N LEU A 277 -16.20 7.96 14.78
CA LEU A 277 -15.97 9.13 15.61
C LEU A 277 -16.98 10.24 15.31
N ALA A 278 -17.18 10.59 14.04
CA ALA A 278 -18.13 11.62 13.62
C ALA A 278 -19.58 11.27 14.00
N ASP A 279 -19.96 10.00 13.89
CA ASP A 279 -21.25 9.51 14.37
C ASP A 279 -21.43 9.75 15.87
N LYS A 280 -20.45 9.38 16.69
CA LYS A 280 -20.51 9.51 18.15
C LYS A 280 -20.52 10.97 18.60
N LEU A 281 -19.72 11.82 17.96
CA LEU A 281 -19.70 13.25 18.26
C LEU A 281 -21.04 13.93 17.92
N SER A 282 -21.62 13.60 16.76
CA SER A 282 -22.93 14.15 16.36
C SER A 282 -24.07 13.59 17.18
N GLU A 283 -24.00 12.32 17.65
CA GLU A 283 -24.93 11.71 18.61
C GLU A 283 -24.93 12.46 19.94
N ALA A 284 -23.76 12.95 20.37
CA ALA A 284 -23.61 13.81 21.57
C ALA A 284 -24.10 15.26 21.36
N GLY A 285 -24.79 15.56 20.28
CA GLY A 285 -25.37 16.87 19.98
C GLY A 285 -24.38 17.92 19.46
N LYS A 286 -23.15 17.54 19.11
CA LYS A 286 -22.12 18.46 18.58
C LYS A 286 -22.34 18.73 17.10
N SER A 287 -22.06 19.95 16.65
CA SER A 287 -21.96 20.27 15.23
C SER A 287 -20.69 19.66 14.65
N VAL A 288 -20.85 18.72 13.72
CA VAL A 288 -19.74 17.90 13.18
C VAL A 288 -19.66 18.04 11.67
N LEU A 289 -18.46 18.36 11.18
CA LEU A 289 -18.09 18.24 9.78
C LEU A 289 -17.13 17.07 9.60
N LEU A 290 -17.49 16.10 8.75
CA LEU A 290 -16.62 15.02 8.29
C LEU A 290 -16.14 15.35 6.87
N ILE A 291 -14.82 15.41 6.67
CA ILE A 291 -14.20 15.74 5.36
C ILE A 291 -13.49 14.49 4.82
N GLU A 292 -13.82 14.10 3.58
CA GLU A 292 -13.15 13.05 2.82
C GLU A 292 -12.59 13.63 1.53
N LYS A 293 -11.30 13.31 1.26
CA LYS A 293 -10.67 13.83 0.03
C LYS A 293 -11.17 13.11 -1.21
N GLY A 294 -11.46 11.82 -1.12
CA GLY A 294 -11.89 11.01 -2.23
C GLY A 294 -13.37 11.17 -2.60
N PRO A 295 -13.77 10.65 -3.75
CA PRO A 295 -15.16 10.61 -4.16
C PRO A 295 -15.98 9.58 -3.35
N PRO A 296 -17.33 9.60 -3.46
CA PRO A 296 -18.18 8.53 -2.96
C PRO A 296 -17.78 7.16 -3.53
N SER A 297 -17.79 6.11 -2.70
CA SER A 297 -17.42 4.74 -3.09
C SER A 297 -18.64 3.89 -3.41
N SER A 298 -19.52 3.64 -2.41
CA SER A 298 -20.68 2.79 -2.58
C SER A 298 -21.87 3.50 -3.25
N GLY A 299 -22.73 2.75 -3.88
CA GLY A 299 -23.90 3.30 -4.56
C GLY A 299 -24.88 4.01 -3.62
N ARG A 300 -25.00 3.56 -2.38
CA ARG A 300 -25.76 4.24 -1.33
C ARG A 300 -25.35 5.69 -1.13
N TRP A 301 -24.07 5.99 -1.31
CA TRP A 301 -23.49 7.31 -1.08
C TRP A 301 -23.21 8.10 -2.37
N GLY A 302 -23.73 7.61 -3.51
CA GLY A 302 -23.59 8.27 -4.81
C GLY A 302 -22.35 7.83 -5.59
N GLY A 303 -21.71 6.71 -5.21
CA GLY A 303 -20.62 6.13 -5.98
C GLY A 303 -21.06 5.67 -7.37
N THR A 304 -20.18 5.82 -8.35
CA THR A 304 -20.46 5.51 -9.76
C THR A 304 -19.52 4.46 -10.37
N LEU A 305 -18.44 4.10 -9.69
CA LEU A 305 -17.48 3.13 -10.19
C LEU A 305 -18.04 1.70 -10.12
N LYS A 306 -18.48 1.18 -11.26
CA LYS A 306 -19.09 -0.14 -11.38
C LYS A 306 -18.70 -0.83 -12.69
N PRO A 307 -18.57 -2.17 -12.70
CA PRO A 307 -18.44 -2.93 -13.94
C PRO A 307 -19.78 -2.91 -14.73
N GLU A 308 -19.71 -3.24 -16.02
CA GLU A 308 -20.84 -3.19 -16.94
C GLU A 308 -22.07 -3.97 -16.43
N TRP A 309 -21.85 -5.15 -15.81
CA TRP A 309 -22.95 -5.98 -15.32
C TRP A 309 -23.73 -5.39 -14.13
N LEU A 310 -23.21 -4.31 -13.52
CA LEU A 310 -23.88 -3.54 -12.44
C LEU A 310 -24.52 -2.24 -12.93
N LYS A 311 -24.44 -1.91 -14.24
CA LYS A 311 -24.84 -0.58 -14.78
C LYS A 311 -26.24 -0.16 -14.39
N ASP A 312 -27.20 -1.10 -14.44
CA ASP A 312 -28.62 -0.86 -14.17
C ASP A 312 -28.99 -1.05 -12.68
N THR A 313 -28.02 -1.06 -11.79
CA THR A 313 -28.21 -1.24 -10.35
C THR A 313 -27.68 -0.02 -9.57
N ASN A 314 -28.08 0.07 -8.30
CA ASN A 314 -27.49 1.02 -7.35
C ASN A 314 -26.20 0.50 -6.70
N LEU A 315 -25.67 -0.66 -7.13
CA LEU A 315 -24.44 -1.21 -6.61
C LEU A 315 -23.25 -0.67 -7.37
N THR A 316 -22.12 -0.60 -6.66
CA THR A 316 -20.79 -0.33 -7.21
C THR A 316 -19.89 -1.51 -6.95
N ARG A 317 -18.66 -1.48 -7.48
CA ARG A 317 -17.63 -2.49 -7.16
C ARG A 317 -17.25 -2.53 -5.68
N PHE A 318 -17.60 -1.50 -4.91
CA PHE A 318 -17.34 -1.45 -3.47
C PHE A 318 -18.43 -2.13 -2.65
N ASP A 319 -19.64 -2.28 -3.21
CA ASP A 319 -20.78 -2.89 -2.52
C ASP A 319 -20.73 -4.42 -2.59
N VAL A 320 -20.21 -4.97 -3.70
CA VAL A 320 -20.21 -6.42 -3.98
C VAL A 320 -18.99 -7.08 -3.30
N PRO A 321 -19.17 -8.03 -2.37
CA PRO A 321 -18.06 -8.71 -1.69
C PRO A 321 -17.06 -9.37 -2.63
N GLY A 322 -17.50 -10.02 -3.69
CA GLY A 322 -16.68 -10.65 -4.72
C GLY A 322 -15.83 -9.67 -5.54
N LEU A 323 -16.11 -8.37 -5.45
CA LEU A 323 -15.32 -7.32 -6.08
C LEU A 323 -14.43 -6.54 -5.09
N CYS A 324 -14.36 -6.95 -3.82
CA CYS A 324 -13.42 -6.36 -2.87
C CYS A 324 -11.98 -6.52 -3.39
N ASN A 325 -11.04 -5.70 -2.94
CA ASN A 325 -9.68 -5.65 -3.46
C ASN A 325 -9.52 -5.25 -4.95
N GLN A 326 -10.60 -4.93 -5.66
CA GLN A 326 -10.53 -4.55 -7.08
C GLN A 326 -9.71 -3.29 -7.34
N ILE A 327 -9.39 -2.53 -6.30
CA ILE A 327 -8.45 -1.39 -6.35
C ILE A 327 -7.12 -1.76 -7.03
N TRP A 328 -6.68 -3.01 -6.90
CA TRP A 328 -5.40 -3.48 -7.45
C TRP A 328 -5.50 -3.93 -8.90
N VAL A 329 -6.69 -4.22 -9.38
CA VAL A 329 -6.95 -4.55 -10.78
C VAL A 329 -7.19 -3.29 -11.60
N ASN A 330 -7.93 -2.32 -11.06
CA ASN A 330 -8.15 -1.01 -11.66
C ASN A 330 -8.22 0.05 -10.55
N SER A 331 -7.11 0.72 -10.31
CA SER A 331 -6.95 1.69 -9.22
C SER A 331 -7.35 3.13 -9.58
N ALA A 332 -7.65 3.41 -10.84
CA ALA A 332 -8.02 4.76 -11.29
C ALA A 332 -9.23 5.29 -10.51
N GLY A 333 -9.09 6.49 -9.92
CA GLY A 333 -10.10 7.13 -9.08
C GLY A 333 -10.35 6.45 -7.73
N VAL A 334 -9.51 5.50 -7.33
CA VAL A 334 -9.63 4.76 -6.05
C VAL A 334 -8.36 4.86 -5.22
N ALA A 335 -7.20 4.56 -5.82
CA ALA A 335 -5.92 4.60 -5.12
C ALA A 335 -5.52 6.04 -4.80
N CYS A 336 -4.93 6.23 -3.63
CA CYS A 336 -4.24 7.48 -3.30
C CYS A 336 -3.02 7.66 -4.20
N THR A 337 -2.80 8.89 -4.65
CA THR A 337 -1.69 9.25 -5.54
C THR A 337 -0.57 10.00 -4.81
N ASP A 338 -0.78 10.34 -3.56
CA ASP A 338 0.11 11.15 -2.72
C ASP A 338 0.78 10.34 -1.60
N THR A 339 0.90 9.04 -1.82
CA THR A 339 1.65 8.09 -1.01
C THR A 339 2.17 6.96 -1.90
N ASP A 340 3.32 6.40 -1.58
CA ASP A 340 3.88 5.21 -2.26
C ASP A 340 3.22 3.90 -1.79
N GLN A 341 2.23 3.99 -0.91
CA GLN A 341 1.51 2.84 -0.36
C GLN A 341 0.14 2.66 -0.98
N MET A 342 -0.30 1.41 -1.04
CA MET A 342 -1.64 1.06 -1.48
C MET A 342 -2.68 1.54 -0.44
N ALA A 343 -3.37 2.62 -0.73
CA ALA A 343 -4.39 3.19 0.13
C ALA A 343 -5.62 3.63 -0.69
N GLY A 344 -6.82 3.46 -0.14
CA GLY A 344 -8.06 3.90 -0.77
C GLY A 344 -8.34 5.36 -0.46
N CYS A 345 -8.34 6.21 -1.51
CA CYS A 345 -8.78 7.60 -1.45
C CYS A 345 -10.21 7.73 -1.96
N VAL A 346 -11.12 7.17 -1.21
CA VAL A 346 -12.58 7.16 -1.46
C VAL A 346 -13.30 7.20 -0.11
N LEU A 347 -14.57 7.61 -0.11
CA LEU A 347 -15.43 7.51 1.07
C LEU A 347 -15.42 6.08 1.63
N GLY A 348 -15.10 5.94 2.91
CA GLY A 348 -14.87 4.67 3.58
C GLY A 348 -13.39 4.28 3.70
N GLY A 349 -12.49 4.93 2.95
CA GLY A 349 -11.06 4.65 2.98
C GLY A 349 -10.76 3.16 2.85
N GLY A 350 -9.89 2.62 3.72
CA GLY A 350 -9.55 1.21 3.74
C GLY A 350 -10.75 0.26 3.90
N THR A 351 -11.83 0.66 4.59
CA THR A 351 -13.03 -0.17 4.76
C THR A 351 -13.83 -0.33 3.47
N ALA A 352 -13.65 0.56 2.50
CA ALA A 352 -14.29 0.45 1.19
C ALA A 352 -13.55 -0.49 0.24
N VAL A 353 -12.22 -0.65 0.40
CA VAL A 353 -11.36 -1.32 -0.59
C VAL A 353 -10.72 -2.62 -0.10
N ASN A 354 -10.78 -2.93 1.19
CA ASN A 354 -10.21 -4.15 1.74
C ASN A 354 -11.12 -5.38 1.52
N ALA A 355 -10.61 -6.57 1.86
CA ALA A 355 -11.36 -7.83 1.78
C ALA A 355 -12.50 -7.97 2.80
N GLY A 356 -12.75 -6.97 3.62
CA GLY A 356 -13.85 -6.95 4.58
C GLY A 356 -13.65 -7.79 5.83
N LEU A 357 -12.47 -8.32 6.10
CA LEU A 357 -12.17 -9.12 7.29
C LEU A 357 -12.48 -8.35 8.58
N TRP A 358 -13.17 -9.03 9.54
CA TRP A 358 -13.77 -8.39 10.70
C TRP A 358 -13.60 -9.22 11.97
N TRP A 359 -12.63 -8.87 12.80
CA TRP A 359 -12.17 -9.64 13.94
C TRP A 359 -12.61 -9.05 15.26
N LYS A 360 -13.21 -9.87 16.15
CA LYS A 360 -13.29 -9.53 17.56
C LYS A 360 -11.89 -9.55 18.17
N PRO A 361 -11.46 -8.48 18.88
CA PRO A 361 -10.08 -8.36 19.34
C PRO A 361 -9.60 -9.51 20.23
N TYR A 362 -8.37 -9.91 20.03
CA TYR A 362 -7.63 -10.70 21.00
C TYR A 362 -7.21 -9.80 22.16
N ASN A 363 -7.60 -10.14 23.39
CA ASN A 363 -7.35 -9.30 24.56
C ASN A 363 -5.88 -8.95 24.75
N LEU A 364 -4.99 -9.90 24.48
CA LEU A 364 -3.54 -9.67 24.61
C LEU A 364 -3.01 -8.58 23.68
N ASP A 365 -3.64 -8.28 22.57
CA ASP A 365 -3.19 -7.21 21.69
C ASP A 365 -3.30 -5.84 22.36
N TRP A 366 -4.39 -5.60 23.06
CA TRP A 366 -4.58 -4.41 23.88
C TRP A 366 -3.65 -4.42 25.11
N ASP A 367 -3.57 -5.58 25.79
CA ASP A 367 -2.84 -5.70 27.06
C ASP A 367 -1.33 -5.66 26.88
N TYR A 368 -0.81 -6.09 25.73
CA TYR A 368 0.61 -6.05 25.41
C TYR A 368 1.07 -4.66 24.97
N ASN A 369 0.46 -4.10 23.93
CA ASN A 369 0.96 -2.90 23.27
C ASN A 369 0.46 -1.58 23.87
N PHE A 370 -0.80 -1.52 24.31
CA PHE A 370 -1.43 -0.25 24.65
C PHE A 370 -1.19 0.15 26.12
N PRO A 371 -1.13 1.44 26.46
CA PRO A 371 -0.95 1.92 27.81
C PRO A 371 -2.21 1.72 28.68
N ARG A 372 -2.08 1.99 29.98
CA ARG A 372 -3.22 2.02 30.92
C ARG A 372 -4.31 3.00 30.43
N GLY A 373 -5.56 2.58 30.52
CA GLY A 373 -6.72 3.31 29.99
C GLY A 373 -7.11 2.90 28.58
N TRP A 374 -6.27 2.01 27.95
CA TRP A 374 -6.49 1.40 26.65
C TRP A 374 -6.29 -0.13 26.67
N LYS A 375 -6.27 -0.74 27.87
CA LYS A 375 -6.16 -2.19 28.03
C LYS A 375 -7.48 -2.89 27.68
N SER A 376 -7.45 -4.19 27.50
CA SER A 376 -8.63 -4.98 27.08
C SER A 376 -9.87 -4.70 27.92
N ARG A 377 -9.72 -4.59 29.26
CA ARG A 377 -10.80 -4.20 30.18
C ARG A 377 -11.36 -2.80 29.89
N ASP A 378 -10.49 -1.84 29.51
CA ASP A 378 -10.88 -0.46 29.22
C ASP A 378 -11.60 -0.36 27.87
N MET A 379 -11.28 -1.29 26.94
CA MET A 379 -11.83 -1.37 25.57
C MET A 379 -13.12 -2.22 25.50
N ALA A 380 -13.44 -2.98 26.53
CA ALA A 380 -14.53 -3.96 26.51
C ALA A 380 -15.91 -3.35 26.18
N ALA A 381 -16.21 -2.16 26.71
CA ALA A 381 -17.49 -1.48 26.44
C ALA A 381 -17.57 -1.02 24.97
N ALA A 382 -16.51 -0.39 24.45
CA ALA A 382 -16.42 0.01 23.05
C ALA A 382 -16.50 -1.21 22.10
N THR A 383 -15.82 -2.30 22.43
CA THR A 383 -15.91 -3.56 21.69
C THR A 383 -17.34 -4.08 21.57
N ARG A 384 -18.09 -4.10 22.69
CA ARG A 384 -19.49 -4.53 22.68
C ARG A 384 -20.35 -3.64 21.80
N ARG A 385 -20.21 -2.31 21.85
CA ARG A 385 -20.97 -1.38 21.00
C ARG A 385 -20.66 -1.59 19.52
N VAL A 386 -19.37 -1.69 19.17
CA VAL A 386 -18.95 -1.91 17.78
C VAL A 386 -19.57 -3.21 17.24
N PHE A 387 -19.44 -4.33 17.98
CA PHE A 387 -19.95 -5.63 17.53
C PHE A 387 -21.47 -5.75 17.61
N SER A 388 -22.17 -4.92 18.39
CA SER A 388 -23.62 -4.82 18.28
C SER A 388 -24.08 -4.08 17.02
N ARG A 389 -23.30 -3.13 16.50
CA ARG A 389 -23.61 -2.39 15.26
C ARG A 389 -23.13 -3.09 14.00
N ILE A 390 -21.99 -3.75 14.09
CA ILE A 390 -21.36 -4.51 13.01
C ILE A 390 -21.03 -5.90 13.56
N PRO A 391 -22.00 -6.81 13.64
CA PRO A 391 -21.77 -8.14 14.22
C PRO A 391 -20.78 -8.97 13.41
N GLY A 392 -20.72 -8.77 12.10
CA GLY A 392 -19.95 -9.58 11.18
C GLY A 392 -20.63 -10.93 10.88
N THR A 393 -20.10 -11.61 9.87
CA THR A 393 -20.56 -12.96 9.48
C THR A 393 -19.39 -13.74 8.88
N ASP A 394 -19.32 -15.04 9.14
CA ASP A 394 -18.42 -15.98 8.48
C ASP A 394 -19.11 -16.76 7.35
N ASN A 395 -20.38 -16.45 7.10
CA ASN A 395 -21.17 -16.99 6.01
C ASN A 395 -21.99 -15.87 5.34
N PRO A 396 -21.39 -15.09 4.43
CA PRO A 396 -22.00 -13.87 3.91
C PRO A 396 -23.06 -14.08 2.82
N SER A 397 -23.15 -15.27 2.20
CA SER A 397 -24.15 -15.58 1.19
C SER A 397 -25.53 -15.71 1.81
N MET A 398 -26.55 -15.04 1.25
CA MET A 398 -27.90 -14.96 1.84
C MET A 398 -28.69 -16.25 1.75
N ASP A 399 -28.23 -17.24 0.97
CA ASP A 399 -28.80 -18.60 0.96
C ASP A 399 -28.20 -19.52 2.04
N GLY A 400 -27.29 -19.00 2.86
CA GLY A 400 -26.65 -19.74 3.94
C GLY A 400 -25.58 -20.73 3.49
N LYS A 401 -25.19 -20.74 2.22
CA LYS A 401 -24.15 -21.65 1.69
C LYS A 401 -22.80 -20.96 1.61
N ARG A 402 -21.74 -21.77 1.78
CA ARG A 402 -20.37 -21.40 1.43
C ARG A 402 -20.01 -22.02 0.09
N TYR A 403 -19.44 -21.23 -0.80
CA TYR A 403 -19.13 -21.62 -2.17
C TYR A 403 -17.64 -21.90 -2.32
N LEU A 404 -17.28 -22.86 -3.17
CA LEU A 404 -15.91 -23.27 -3.52
C LEU A 404 -15.05 -23.51 -2.27
N GLN A 405 -15.51 -24.43 -1.40
CA GLN A 405 -14.85 -24.70 -0.11
C GLN A 405 -13.68 -25.68 -0.20
N GLN A 406 -13.34 -26.20 -1.38
CA GLN A 406 -12.29 -27.20 -1.56
C GLN A 406 -10.95 -26.74 -0.98
N GLY A 407 -10.53 -25.50 -1.24
CA GLY A 407 -9.29 -24.95 -0.67
C GLY A 407 -9.31 -24.89 0.87
N PHE A 408 -10.44 -24.48 1.44
CA PHE A 408 -10.64 -24.51 2.89
C PHE A 408 -10.54 -25.92 3.45
N GLU A 409 -11.26 -26.88 2.88
CA GLU A 409 -11.37 -28.26 3.38
C GLU A 409 -10.03 -29.00 3.34
N ILE A 410 -9.24 -28.79 2.28
CA ILE A 410 -7.91 -29.36 2.12
C ILE A 410 -6.97 -28.88 3.22
N LEU A 411 -6.86 -27.57 3.41
CA LEU A 411 -5.96 -27.01 4.43
C LEU A 411 -6.46 -27.30 5.85
N ALA A 412 -7.76 -27.15 6.12
CA ALA A 412 -8.39 -27.46 7.39
C ALA A 412 -8.22 -28.94 7.77
N GLY A 413 -8.32 -29.84 6.80
CA GLY A 413 -8.06 -31.28 6.99
C GLY A 413 -6.64 -31.56 7.47
N GLY A 414 -5.63 -30.94 6.85
CA GLY A 414 -4.24 -31.04 7.26
C GLY A 414 -3.99 -30.47 8.65
N LEU A 415 -4.46 -29.25 8.91
CA LEU A 415 -4.36 -28.61 10.21
C LEU A 415 -5.00 -29.44 11.33
N LYS A 416 -6.21 -29.95 11.10
CA LYS A 416 -6.94 -30.83 12.05
C LYS A 416 -6.16 -32.10 12.34
N ALA A 417 -5.61 -32.74 11.30
CA ALA A 417 -4.80 -33.96 11.46
C ALA A 417 -3.51 -33.69 12.26
N ALA A 418 -2.98 -32.46 12.18
CA ALA A 418 -1.83 -32.00 12.96
C ALA A 418 -2.20 -31.51 14.38
N GLY A 419 -3.45 -31.67 14.80
CA GLY A 419 -3.90 -31.33 16.16
C GLY A 419 -4.35 -29.89 16.35
N TRP A 420 -4.52 -29.11 15.27
CA TRP A 420 -5.09 -27.77 15.36
C TRP A 420 -6.61 -27.85 15.60
N THR A 421 -7.14 -26.86 16.31
CA THR A 421 -8.55 -26.83 16.69
C THR A 421 -9.32 -25.84 15.83
N GLU A 422 -10.45 -26.28 15.27
CA GLU A 422 -11.39 -25.39 14.61
C GLU A 422 -12.13 -24.54 15.63
N VAL A 423 -12.31 -23.26 15.33
CA VAL A 423 -13.06 -22.31 16.18
C VAL A 423 -13.90 -21.39 15.31
N THR A 424 -15.00 -20.86 15.84
CA THR A 424 -15.65 -19.67 15.28
C THR A 424 -14.89 -18.47 15.85
N ALA A 425 -14.11 -17.81 15.00
CA ALA A 425 -13.09 -16.85 15.44
C ALA A 425 -13.62 -15.72 16.32
N ASN A 426 -14.82 -15.19 16.04
CA ASN A 426 -15.43 -14.10 16.81
C ASN A 426 -16.14 -14.57 18.08
N ASP A 427 -16.44 -15.87 18.22
CA ASP A 427 -16.97 -16.45 19.47
C ASP A 427 -15.83 -16.84 20.41
N ALA A 428 -14.66 -17.16 19.87
CA ALA A 428 -13.48 -17.53 20.61
C ALA A 428 -12.28 -16.58 20.32
N PRO A 429 -12.42 -15.25 20.51
CA PRO A 429 -11.44 -14.26 20.06
C PRO A 429 -10.06 -14.41 20.71
N ASN A 430 -10.01 -15.03 21.91
CA ASN A 430 -8.77 -15.24 22.66
C ASN A 430 -8.07 -16.58 22.34
N LYS A 431 -8.62 -17.38 21.43
CA LYS A 431 -7.97 -18.63 20.96
C LYS A 431 -7.23 -18.34 19.68
N LYS A 432 -5.94 -17.97 19.78
CA LYS A 432 -5.08 -17.58 18.66
C LYS A 432 -3.74 -18.35 18.65
N ASN A 433 -3.77 -19.61 19.09
CA ASN A 433 -2.61 -20.49 19.04
C ASN A 433 -3.06 -21.91 18.67
N HIS A 434 -2.51 -22.45 17.57
CA HIS A 434 -2.90 -23.74 16.96
C HIS A 434 -4.42 -23.84 16.74
N THR A 435 -4.99 -22.79 16.17
CA THR A 435 -6.42 -22.72 15.84
C THR A 435 -6.64 -22.24 14.40
N TYR A 436 -7.74 -22.68 13.80
CA TYR A 436 -8.16 -22.22 12.47
C TYR A 436 -9.66 -21.95 12.45
N SER A 437 -10.11 -21.15 11.48
CA SER A 437 -11.53 -20.83 11.31
C SER A 437 -11.87 -20.42 9.88
N HIS A 438 -13.16 -20.38 9.57
CA HIS A 438 -13.66 -19.54 8.48
C HIS A 438 -13.39 -18.08 8.76
N SER A 439 -13.25 -17.30 7.70
CA SER A 439 -12.98 -15.86 7.78
C SER A 439 -14.26 -15.09 8.16
N PRO A 440 -14.28 -14.33 9.25
CA PRO A 440 -15.39 -13.42 9.51
C PRO A 440 -15.22 -12.10 8.75
N PHE A 441 -16.34 -11.58 8.25
CA PHE A 441 -16.39 -10.38 7.41
C PHE A 441 -17.37 -9.34 7.97
N MET A 442 -17.13 -8.06 7.70
CA MET A 442 -18.05 -6.96 8.00
C MET A 442 -19.19 -6.83 6.95
N PHE A 443 -19.54 -7.93 6.30
CA PHE A 443 -20.61 -7.96 5.31
C PHE A 443 -21.98 -8.11 5.99
N SER A 444 -23.01 -7.59 5.33
CA SER A 444 -24.37 -7.63 5.82
C SER A 444 -25.34 -7.66 4.65
N GLY A 445 -26.30 -8.60 4.66
CA GLY A 445 -27.26 -8.75 3.57
C GLY A 445 -26.60 -9.10 2.22
N GLY A 446 -25.48 -9.82 2.24
CA GLY A 446 -24.72 -10.17 1.03
C GLY A 446 -23.98 -9.01 0.37
N GLU A 447 -23.89 -7.86 1.04
CA GLU A 447 -23.19 -6.66 0.58
C GLU A 447 -22.13 -6.23 1.57
N ARG A 448 -21.18 -5.35 1.15
CA ARG A 448 -20.23 -4.70 2.05
C ARG A 448 -20.98 -3.82 3.05
N GLY A 449 -20.80 -4.07 4.33
CA GLY A 449 -21.36 -3.28 5.43
C GLY A 449 -20.32 -2.33 6.04
N GLY A 450 -19.92 -2.62 7.28
CA GLY A 450 -18.91 -1.85 8.01
C GLY A 450 -19.40 -0.46 8.43
N PRO A 451 -18.48 0.49 8.71
CA PRO A 451 -18.84 1.81 9.17
C PRO A 451 -19.73 2.61 8.23
N MET A 452 -19.54 2.46 6.90
CA MET A 452 -20.37 3.14 5.89
C MET A 452 -21.82 2.66 5.89
N GLY A 453 -22.05 1.36 6.15
CA GLY A 453 -23.39 0.76 6.19
C GLY A 453 -24.11 0.96 7.53
N THR A 454 -23.43 1.43 8.56
CA THR A 454 -23.96 1.54 9.93
C THR A 454 -23.80 2.93 10.53
N TYR A 455 -22.58 3.32 10.92
CA TYR A 455 -22.30 4.60 11.58
C TYR A 455 -22.59 5.80 10.69
N LEU A 456 -22.18 5.77 9.42
CA LEU A 456 -22.44 6.87 8.51
C LEU A 456 -23.94 7.02 8.21
N VAL A 457 -24.68 5.90 8.15
CA VAL A 457 -26.15 5.91 7.99
C VAL A 457 -26.82 6.58 9.18
N SER A 458 -26.38 6.32 10.41
CA SER A 458 -26.95 6.99 11.59
C SER A 458 -26.55 8.46 11.69
N ALA A 459 -25.29 8.77 11.39
CA ALA A 459 -24.80 10.17 11.38
C ALA A 459 -25.54 11.04 10.37
N SER A 460 -25.71 10.56 9.13
CA SER A 460 -26.34 11.34 8.05
C SER A 460 -27.81 11.73 8.29
N ARG A 461 -28.49 11.08 9.26
CA ARG A 461 -29.86 11.41 9.66
C ARG A 461 -29.94 12.60 10.61
N ARG A 462 -28.79 13.06 11.14
CA ARG A 462 -28.76 14.17 12.13
C ARG A 462 -28.51 15.49 11.44
N LYS A 463 -29.25 16.53 11.84
CA LYS A 463 -29.13 17.89 11.27
C LYS A 463 -27.80 18.56 11.62
N ASN A 464 -27.14 18.12 12.68
CA ASN A 464 -25.83 18.63 13.15
C ASN A 464 -24.63 17.87 12.58
N PHE A 465 -24.85 16.99 11.60
CA PHE A 465 -23.80 16.29 10.89
C PHE A 465 -23.71 16.75 9.44
N HIS A 466 -22.49 17.00 8.97
CA HIS A 466 -22.18 17.41 7.60
C HIS A 466 -21.07 16.53 7.03
N LEU A 467 -21.20 16.14 5.76
CA LEU A 467 -20.21 15.36 5.04
C LEU A 467 -19.76 16.11 3.79
N TRP A 468 -18.46 16.34 3.66
CA TRP A 468 -17.83 16.80 2.43
C TRP A 468 -17.01 15.67 1.83
N THR A 469 -17.19 15.40 0.54
CA THR A 469 -16.37 14.50 -0.26
C THR A 469 -15.62 15.30 -1.34
N GLY A 470 -14.59 14.73 -1.94
CA GLY A 470 -13.83 15.40 -2.98
C GLY A 470 -12.97 16.58 -2.50
N THR A 471 -12.75 16.68 -1.18
CA THR A 471 -12.10 17.82 -0.54
C THR A 471 -10.91 17.37 0.28
N ALA A 472 -9.71 17.76 -0.12
CA ALA A 472 -8.48 17.44 0.61
C ALA A 472 -8.21 18.48 1.69
N VAL A 473 -7.81 18.01 2.88
CA VAL A 473 -7.26 18.90 3.92
C VAL A 473 -5.77 19.02 3.70
N LYS A 474 -5.33 20.23 3.42
CA LYS A 474 -3.93 20.56 3.20
C LYS A 474 -3.15 20.58 4.51
N ARG A 475 -3.66 21.34 5.50
CA ARG A 475 -3.04 21.50 6.83
C ARG A 475 -4.02 22.09 7.84
N VAL A 476 -3.65 22.03 9.12
CA VAL A 476 -4.35 22.78 10.16
C VAL A 476 -3.88 24.25 10.16
N VAL A 477 -4.81 25.17 10.38
CA VAL A 477 -4.53 26.59 10.62
C VAL A 477 -4.46 26.79 12.13
N ARG A 478 -3.33 27.32 12.66
CA ARG A 478 -3.09 27.40 14.09
C ARG A 478 -2.33 28.66 14.53
N THR A 479 -2.54 29.03 15.77
CA THR A 479 -1.74 30.05 16.49
C THR A 479 -1.13 29.35 17.71
N GLY A 480 0.20 29.22 17.72
CA GLY A 480 0.87 28.39 18.72
C GLY A 480 0.38 26.95 18.64
N GLY A 481 -0.12 26.41 19.76
CA GLY A 481 -0.72 25.08 19.84
C GLY A 481 -2.24 25.05 19.72
N HIS A 482 -2.91 26.16 19.41
CA HIS A 482 -4.36 26.22 19.22
C HIS A 482 -4.75 26.23 17.75
N ILE A 483 -5.59 25.27 17.35
CA ILE A 483 -6.11 25.14 15.99
C ILE A 483 -7.38 25.97 15.85
N THR A 484 -7.42 26.85 14.86
CA THR A 484 -8.56 27.72 14.56
C THR A 484 -9.39 27.23 13.37
N GLY A 485 -8.79 26.41 12.51
CA GLY A 485 -9.46 25.88 11.33
C GLY A 485 -8.56 24.95 10.52
N LEU A 486 -9.00 24.65 9.30
CA LEU A 486 -8.29 23.83 8.32
C LEU A 486 -8.23 24.54 6.97
N GLU A 487 -7.08 24.53 6.32
CA GLU A 487 -6.95 24.88 4.91
C GLU A 487 -7.31 23.66 4.06
N VAL A 488 -8.26 23.85 3.14
CA VAL A 488 -8.76 22.80 2.26
C VAL A 488 -8.59 23.18 0.80
N GLU A 489 -8.43 22.15 -0.04
CA GLU A 489 -8.30 22.28 -1.49
C GLU A 489 -9.16 21.21 -2.19
N PRO A 490 -9.68 21.45 -3.40
CA PRO A 490 -10.47 20.47 -4.11
C PRO A 490 -9.55 19.31 -4.56
N PHE A 491 -9.94 18.08 -4.24
CA PHE A 491 -9.28 16.87 -4.72
C PHE A 491 -9.88 16.39 -6.05
N VAL A 492 -11.19 16.60 -6.21
CA VAL A 492 -11.91 16.43 -7.47
C VAL A 492 -12.74 17.69 -7.75
N ASN A 493 -13.17 17.86 -8.99
CA ASN A 493 -14.04 18.98 -9.36
C ASN A 493 -15.27 19.05 -8.45
N GLY A 494 -15.57 20.26 -7.93
CA GLY A 494 -16.66 20.48 -7.00
C GLY A 494 -16.30 20.29 -5.52
N GLY A 495 -15.04 19.95 -5.18
CA GLY A 495 -14.53 19.99 -3.81
C GLY A 495 -14.41 21.42 -3.30
N TYR A 496 -14.32 21.58 -1.98
CA TYR A 496 -14.22 22.90 -1.35
C TYR A 496 -12.79 23.45 -1.36
N THR A 497 -12.67 24.78 -1.40
CA THR A 497 -11.40 25.51 -1.32
C THR A 497 -11.48 26.69 -0.35
N GLY A 498 -10.42 26.91 0.43
CA GLY A 498 -10.31 27.99 1.41
C GLY A 498 -10.05 27.49 2.82
N VAL A 499 -10.53 28.21 3.82
CA VAL A 499 -10.36 27.88 5.24
C VAL A 499 -11.71 27.59 5.87
N VAL A 500 -11.87 26.41 6.45
CA VAL A 500 -13.02 26.06 7.29
C VAL A 500 -12.62 26.18 8.77
N ASN A 501 -13.44 26.87 9.57
CA ASN A 501 -13.13 27.20 10.95
C ASN A 501 -13.85 26.28 11.95
N VAL A 502 -13.21 26.02 13.08
CA VAL A 502 -13.86 25.45 14.26
C VAL A 502 -14.47 26.55 15.13
N THR A 503 -15.43 26.16 15.98
CA THR A 503 -16.00 27.07 16.99
C THR A 503 -14.88 27.69 17.84
N SER A 504 -14.86 28.97 17.97
CA SER A 504 -13.82 29.70 18.71
C SER A 504 -13.67 29.14 20.12
N ILE A 505 -12.45 28.93 20.57
CA ILE A 505 -12.02 28.39 21.87
C ILE A 505 -12.38 26.92 22.07
N THR A 506 -13.63 26.53 21.84
CA THR A 506 -14.13 25.18 22.21
C THR A 506 -14.07 24.17 21.07
N GLY A 507 -13.91 24.62 19.83
CA GLY A 507 -13.84 23.76 18.66
C GLY A 507 -12.60 22.87 18.64
N ARG A 508 -12.74 21.67 18.09
CA ARG A 508 -11.72 20.62 18.04
C ARG A 508 -11.57 20.05 16.65
N VAL A 509 -10.34 19.68 16.32
CA VAL A 509 -10.02 18.99 15.06
C VAL A 509 -9.52 17.59 15.37
N VAL A 510 -10.02 16.59 14.63
CA VAL A 510 -9.58 15.21 14.74
C VAL A 510 -9.09 14.71 13.38
N LEU A 511 -7.82 14.38 13.26
CA LEU A 511 -7.25 13.75 12.08
C LEU A 511 -7.54 12.25 12.12
N SER A 512 -8.10 11.72 11.05
CA SER A 512 -8.46 10.32 10.83
C SER A 512 -8.17 9.89 9.38
N ALA A 513 -7.15 10.50 8.78
CA ALA A 513 -6.79 10.31 7.38
C ALA A 513 -5.90 9.07 7.15
N GLY A 514 -5.82 8.17 8.15
CA GLY A 514 -5.00 6.97 8.12
C GLY A 514 -3.54 7.22 8.50
N ALA A 515 -2.77 6.15 8.67
CA ALA A 515 -1.40 6.23 9.18
C ALA A 515 -0.52 7.21 8.39
N PHE A 516 -0.62 7.24 7.07
CA PHE A 516 0.14 8.14 6.21
C PHE A 516 -0.50 9.54 6.09
N GLY A 517 -1.80 9.60 5.88
CA GLY A 517 -2.51 10.87 5.64
C GLY A 517 -2.50 11.80 6.85
N SER A 518 -2.78 11.30 8.06
CA SER A 518 -2.74 12.12 9.28
C SER A 518 -1.35 12.61 9.61
N ALA A 519 -0.33 11.77 9.44
CA ALA A 519 1.07 12.16 9.59
C ALA A 519 1.47 13.25 8.57
N LYS A 520 1.06 13.10 7.30
CA LYS A 520 1.27 14.10 6.26
C LYS A 520 0.68 15.47 6.63
N ILE A 521 -0.56 15.48 7.12
CA ILE A 521 -1.23 16.73 7.53
C ILE A 521 -0.47 17.38 8.70
N LEU A 522 0.01 16.60 9.69
CA LEU A 522 0.83 17.12 10.78
C LEU A 522 2.12 17.77 10.26
N LEU A 523 2.86 17.08 9.37
CA LEU A 523 4.08 17.60 8.77
C LEU A 523 3.84 18.90 8.01
N ARG A 524 2.81 18.97 7.18
CA ARG A 524 2.40 20.19 6.43
C ARG A 524 1.93 21.32 7.35
N SER A 525 1.62 21.02 8.61
CA SER A 525 1.18 21.97 9.63
C SER A 525 2.32 22.45 10.55
N GLY A 526 3.58 22.09 10.25
CA GLY A 526 4.73 22.43 11.09
C GLY A 526 4.75 21.63 12.40
N ILE A 527 4.26 20.35 12.38
CA ILE A 527 4.25 19.43 13.52
C ILE A 527 4.94 18.14 13.08
N GLY A 528 6.15 17.89 13.55
CA GLY A 528 6.92 16.70 13.18
C GLY A 528 8.42 16.85 13.44
N PRO A 529 9.23 15.89 12.96
CA PRO A 529 10.68 15.98 13.06
C PRO A 529 11.22 17.12 12.20
N GLU A 530 12.24 17.81 12.67
CA GLU A 530 12.79 18.98 12.03
C GLU A 530 13.28 18.69 10.60
N ASP A 531 13.92 17.56 10.34
CA ASP A 531 14.35 17.12 9.02
C ASP A 531 13.19 17.02 8.01
N GLN A 532 12.02 16.63 8.45
CA GLN A 532 10.82 16.55 7.61
C GLN A 532 10.13 17.91 7.45
N LEU A 533 10.17 18.75 8.46
CA LEU A 533 9.62 20.11 8.38
C LEU A 533 10.43 20.98 7.41
N GLU A 534 11.76 20.83 7.35
CA GLU A 534 12.60 21.49 6.37
C GLU A 534 12.28 21.03 4.93
N ILE A 535 11.94 19.75 4.71
CA ILE A 535 11.50 19.27 3.40
C ILE A 535 10.19 19.96 2.99
N VAL A 536 9.19 20.00 3.88
CA VAL A 536 7.93 20.72 3.62
C VAL A 536 8.17 22.19 3.33
N LYS A 537 9.04 22.84 4.09
CA LYS A 537 9.42 24.24 3.88
C LYS A 537 10.08 24.48 2.52
N SER A 538 10.81 23.50 2.00
CA SER A 538 11.44 23.55 0.67
C SER A 538 10.48 23.19 -0.48
N SER A 539 9.25 22.79 -0.19
CA SER A 539 8.22 22.39 -1.14
C SER A 539 7.35 23.57 -1.60
N THR A 540 6.33 23.27 -2.39
CA THR A 540 5.29 24.25 -2.78
C THR A 540 4.50 24.80 -1.59
N ASP A 541 4.49 24.15 -0.43
CA ASP A 541 3.86 24.63 0.80
C ASP A 541 4.70 25.69 1.52
N GLY A 542 6.01 25.76 1.25
CA GLY A 542 6.96 26.62 1.96
C GLY A 542 6.53 28.07 2.12
N PRO A 543 6.10 28.76 1.04
CA PRO A 543 5.70 30.17 1.13
C PRO A 543 4.54 30.46 2.09
N THR A 544 3.72 29.45 2.39
CA THR A 544 2.53 29.58 3.25
C THR A 544 2.61 28.70 4.51
N MET A 545 3.72 28.01 4.73
CA MET A 545 3.96 27.21 5.94
C MET A 545 4.11 28.15 7.15
N ILE A 546 3.71 27.65 8.33
CA ILE A 546 3.91 28.39 9.58
C ILE A 546 5.42 28.56 9.85
N SER A 547 5.80 29.71 10.45
CA SER A 547 7.21 30.03 10.73
C SER A 547 7.89 28.96 11.61
N ASP A 548 9.19 28.77 11.41
CA ASP A 548 10.02 27.78 12.13
C ASP A 548 9.94 27.94 13.65
N SER A 549 9.88 29.18 14.14
CA SER A 549 9.74 29.48 15.57
C SER A 549 8.44 28.96 16.19
N SER A 550 7.48 28.56 15.35
CA SER A 550 6.21 27.98 15.75
C SER A 550 6.12 26.48 15.52
N TRP A 551 7.19 25.84 15.05
CA TRP A 551 7.20 24.38 14.85
C TRP A 551 7.04 23.64 16.19
N ILE A 552 6.35 22.50 16.11
CA ILE A 552 6.20 21.57 17.24
C ILE A 552 6.96 20.30 16.87
N THR A 553 8.14 20.13 17.47
CA THR A 553 8.99 18.95 17.21
C THR A 553 8.40 17.73 17.88
N LEU A 554 7.95 16.76 17.08
CA LEU A 554 7.37 15.48 17.49
C LEU A 554 7.87 14.35 16.57
N PRO A 555 7.94 13.09 17.04
CA PRO A 555 8.45 11.97 16.24
C PRO A 555 7.38 11.42 15.26
N VAL A 556 6.71 12.28 14.51
CA VAL A 556 5.75 11.90 13.47
C VAL A 556 6.44 11.08 12.38
N GLY A 557 5.83 9.98 11.99
CA GLY A 557 6.38 9.07 10.99
C GLY A 557 7.32 8.00 11.55
N TYR A 558 7.82 8.15 12.77
CA TYR A 558 8.56 7.10 13.47
C TYR A 558 7.62 6.01 14.01
N ASN A 559 8.19 4.89 14.47
CA ASN A 559 7.46 3.72 14.95
C ASN A 559 6.50 3.12 13.90
N LEU A 560 6.83 3.29 12.61
CA LEU A 560 6.06 2.69 11.53
C LEU A 560 6.15 1.17 11.62
N GLU A 561 5.00 0.52 11.59
CA GLU A 561 4.87 -0.93 11.52
C GLU A 561 3.87 -1.35 10.44
N ASP A 562 4.09 -2.54 9.89
CA ASP A 562 3.13 -3.30 9.10
C ASP A 562 3.29 -4.77 9.49
N HIS A 563 2.28 -5.60 9.33
CA HIS A 563 2.48 -7.04 9.39
C HIS A 563 3.49 -7.46 8.33
N THR A 564 4.59 -8.09 8.74
CA THR A 564 5.52 -8.66 7.75
C THR A 564 4.83 -9.82 7.04
N ASN A 565 4.55 -9.66 5.75
CA ASN A 565 3.98 -10.71 4.92
C ASN A 565 5.06 -11.66 4.39
N THR A 566 4.78 -12.96 4.44
CA THR A 566 5.57 -14.00 3.78
C THR A 566 4.61 -14.98 3.12
N ASP A 567 4.53 -14.93 1.80
CA ASP A 567 3.68 -15.83 1.03
C ASP A 567 4.35 -17.19 0.85
N THR A 568 3.56 -18.24 1.00
CA THR A 568 3.87 -19.60 0.59
C THR A 568 2.76 -20.11 -0.32
N VAL A 569 3.08 -21.02 -1.25
CA VAL A 569 2.12 -21.50 -2.24
C VAL A 569 2.14 -23.01 -2.29
N VAL A 570 0.95 -23.59 -2.24
CA VAL A 570 0.73 -25.01 -2.49
C VAL A 570 -0.25 -25.20 -3.64
N THR A 571 -0.20 -26.37 -4.29
CA THR A 571 -1.17 -26.76 -5.30
C THR A 571 -1.84 -28.07 -4.90
N HIS A 572 -3.11 -28.23 -5.28
CA HIS A 572 -3.85 -29.46 -5.08
C HIS A 572 -4.91 -29.63 -6.19
N PRO A 573 -5.06 -30.82 -6.81
CA PRO A 573 -5.91 -31.00 -7.98
C PRO A 573 -7.41 -30.71 -7.74
N ASP A 574 -7.88 -30.80 -6.50
CA ASP A 574 -9.28 -30.56 -6.17
C ASP A 574 -9.60 -29.08 -5.90
N VAL A 575 -8.60 -28.19 -5.89
CA VAL A 575 -8.82 -26.75 -5.72
C VAL A 575 -9.48 -26.16 -6.96
N VAL A 576 -10.48 -25.34 -6.76
CA VAL A 576 -11.21 -24.67 -7.83
C VAL A 576 -11.02 -23.15 -7.69
N PHE A 577 -10.30 -22.58 -8.64
CA PHE A 577 -10.13 -21.13 -8.74
C PHE A 577 -11.35 -20.48 -9.42
N TYR A 578 -11.74 -19.30 -8.93
CA TYR A 578 -12.77 -18.45 -9.54
C TYR A 578 -12.17 -17.07 -9.82
N ASP A 579 -12.15 -16.67 -11.07
CA ASP A 579 -11.70 -15.34 -11.43
C ASP A 579 -12.82 -14.32 -11.29
N PHE A 580 -12.73 -13.49 -10.25
CA PHE A 580 -13.73 -12.48 -9.95
C PHE A 580 -13.64 -11.25 -10.88
N TYR A 581 -12.55 -11.09 -11.63
CA TYR A 581 -12.21 -9.84 -12.30
C TYR A 581 -12.04 -9.98 -13.82
N GLU A 582 -12.03 -11.19 -14.33
CA GLU A 582 -11.86 -11.43 -15.77
C GLU A 582 -13.00 -10.83 -16.59
N ALA A 583 -12.68 -10.40 -17.83
CA ALA A 583 -13.66 -9.93 -18.79
C ALA A 583 -14.68 -11.06 -19.11
N GLY A 584 -15.97 -10.76 -18.97
CA GLY A 584 -17.05 -11.75 -19.13
C GLY A 584 -17.47 -12.43 -17.84
N HIS A 585 -16.79 -12.23 -16.74
CA HIS A 585 -17.25 -12.61 -15.41
C HIS A 585 -18.02 -11.45 -14.72
N PRO A 586 -18.96 -11.77 -13.85
CA PRO A 586 -19.45 -13.11 -13.56
C PRO A 586 -20.27 -13.68 -14.73
N ASN A 587 -20.33 -15.02 -14.81
CA ASN A 587 -21.25 -15.68 -15.72
C ASN A 587 -22.72 -15.34 -15.35
N VAL A 588 -23.67 -15.64 -16.26
CA VAL A 588 -25.08 -15.27 -16.07
C VAL A 588 -25.68 -15.87 -14.79
N THR A 589 -25.34 -17.11 -14.47
CA THR A 589 -25.87 -17.80 -13.27
C THR A 589 -25.43 -17.12 -11.98
N ASP A 590 -24.13 -16.83 -11.83
CA ASP A 590 -23.59 -16.19 -10.64
C ASP A 590 -24.09 -14.76 -10.50
N LYS A 591 -24.15 -14.03 -11.63
CA LYS A 591 -24.71 -12.68 -11.68
C LYS A 591 -26.17 -12.67 -11.20
N ASP A 592 -27.01 -13.52 -11.78
CA ASP A 592 -28.45 -13.56 -11.48
C ASP A 592 -28.70 -14.01 -10.05
N LEU A 593 -27.93 -14.99 -9.55
CA LEU A 593 -28.03 -15.44 -8.16
C LEU A 593 -27.70 -14.30 -7.19
N TYR A 594 -26.63 -13.54 -7.48
CA TYR A 594 -26.25 -12.40 -6.64
C TYR A 594 -27.24 -11.24 -6.74
N LEU A 595 -27.62 -10.83 -7.95
CA LEU A 595 -28.51 -9.68 -8.14
C LEU A 595 -29.90 -9.91 -7.57
N ASN A 596 -30.42 -11.13 -7.71
CA ASN A 596 -31.81 -11.46 -7.27
C ASN A 596 -31.89 -11.80 -5.78
N SER A 597 -30.85 -12.40 -5.20
CA SER A 597 -30.92 -12.96 -3.84
C SER A 597 -29.71 -12.64 -2.95
N ARG A 598 -28.73 -11.90 -3.43
CA ARG A 598 -27.47 -11.64 -2.69
C ARG A 598 -26.78 -12.93 -2.22
N ALA A 599 -26.88 -13.97 -3.02
CA ALA A 599 -26.33 -15.30 -2.76
C ALA A 599 -25.24 -15.66 -3.80
N GLY A 600 -24.55 -16.76 -3.56
CA GLY A 600 -23.53 -17.27 -4.47
C GLY A 600 -22.12 -16.80 -4.15
N ILE A 601 -21.19 -17.16 -5.05
CA ILE A 601 -19.76 -16.87 -4.89
C ILE A 601 -19.47 -15.36 -4.81
N LEU A 602 -20.26 -14.51 -5.46
CA LEU A 602 -20.10 -13.06 -5.44
C LEU A 602 -20.42 -12.40 -4.09
N ALA A 603 -21.14 -13.12 -3.22
CA ALA A 603 -21.36 -12.68 -1.84
C ALA A 603 -20.18 -12.99 -0.90
N GLN A 604 -19.16 -13.72 -1.37
CA GLN A 604 -17.93 -14.01 -0.65
C GLN A 604 -16.82 -13.04 -1.05
N ALA A 605 -15.82 -12.85 -0.16
CA ALA A 605 -14.68 -12.01 -0.45
C ALA A 605 -13.76 -12.64 -1.51
N ALA A 606 -13.36 -11.89 -2.52
CA ALA A 606 -12.34 -12.29 -3.47
C ALA A 606 -10.94 -12.22 -2.82
N PRO A 607 -10.05 -13.14 -3.15
CA PRO A 607 -10.16 -14.31 -4.05
C PRO A 607 -10.52 -15.63 -3.34
N ASN A 608 -11.63 -15.68 -2.64
CA ASN A 608 -12.12 -16.81 -1.84
C ASN A 608 -11.20 -17.12 -0.65
N ILE A 609 -11.30 -16.30 0.40
CA ILE A 609 -10.36 -16.28 1.54
C ILE A 609 -10.78 -17.30 2.61
N GLY A 610 -9.86 -18.20 2.94
CA GLY A 610 -9.98 -19.15 4.05
C GLY A 610 -9.27 -20.49 3.77
N PRO A 611 -8.87 -21.23 4.83
CA PRO A 611 -8.98 -20.87 6.25
C PRO A 611 -8.06 -19.74 6.70
N MET A 612 -8.46 -19.10 7.80
CA MET A 612 -7.56 -18.29 8.60
C MET A 612 -7.06 -19.12 9.77
N PHE A 613 -5.79 -19.03 10.10
CA PHE A 613 -5.23 -19.80 11.23
C PHE A 613 -4.11 -19.04 11.94
N TRP A 614 -3.84 -19.44 13.18
CA TRP A 614 -2.96 -18.72 14.10
C TRP A 614 -2.08 -19.63 14.90
N GLU A 615 -0.86 -19.15 15.14
CA GLU A 615 0.08 -19.76 16.08
C GLU A 615 0.93 -18.70 16.79
N GLU A 616 1.50 -19.11 17.93
CA GLU A 616 2.40 -18.29 18.73
C GLU A 616 3.80 -18.91 18.74
N ILE A 617 4.80 -18.13 18.40
CA ILE A 617 6.20 -18.54 18.41
C ILE A 617 6.95 -17.78 19.50
N LYS A 618 7.48 -18.49 20.49
CA LYS A 618 8.33 -17.90 21.53
C LYS A 618 9.76 -17.80 21.05
N GLY A 619 10.26 -16.57 20.90
CA GLY A 619 11.65 -16.30 20.53
C GLY A 619 12.64 -16.62 21.66
N ARG A 620 13.93 -16.67 21.31
CA ARG A 620 15.02 -16.84 22.29
C ARG A 620 15.14 -15.64 23.25
N ASP A 621 14.64 -14.48 22.85
CA ASP A 621 14.50 -13.28 23.68
C ASP A 621 13.33 -13.36 24.69
N GLY A 622 12.63 -14.50 24.73
CA GLY A 622 11.47 -14.73 25.61
C GLY A 622 10.17 -14.08 25.14
N VAL A 623 10.20 -13.30 24.06
CA VAL A 623 9.03 -12.63 23.49
C VAL A 623 8.23 -13.61 22.64
N VAL A 624 6.90 -13.61 22.85
CA VAL A 624 5.97 -14.38 22.04
C VAL A 624 5.57 -13.54 20.83
N ARG A 625 5.84 -14.07 19.63
CA ARG A 625 5.45 -13.50 18.35
C ARG A 625 4.23 -14.22 17.82
N GLN A 626 3.25 -13.45 17.44
CA GLN A 626 1.99 -13.95 16.92
C GLN A 626 2.06 -14.01 15.40
N LEU A 627 1.74 -15.16 14.83
CA LEU A 627 1.57 -15.37 13.42
C LEU A 627 0.09 -15.56 13.09
N GLN A 628 -0.38 -14.85 12.07
CA GLN A 628 -1.65 -15.09 11.40
C GLN A 628 -1.39 -15.58 10.00
N TRP A 629 -2.09 -16.60 9.58
CA TRP A 629 -2.10 -17.10 8.22
C TRP A 629 -3.43 -16.78 7.55
N THR A 630 -3.34 -16.23 6.35
CA THR A 630 -4.48 -15.96 5.48
C THR A 630 -4.36 -16.82 4.24
N ALA A 631 -5.13 -17.90 4.16
CA ALA A 631 -5.19 -18.68 2.92
C ALA A 631 -6.15 -18.02 1.93
N ARG A 632 -5.81 -18.11 0.64
CA ARG A 632 -6.65 -17.65 -0.46
C ARG A 632 -6.45 -18.55 -1.69
N VAL A 633 -7.53 -18.76 -2.44
CA VAL A 633 -7.52 -19.60 -3.63
C VAL A 633 -7.06 -18.78 -4.83
N GLU A 634 -5.76 -18.63 -4.94
CA GLU A 634 -5.06 -18.04 -6.09
C GLU A 634 -3.59 -18.42 -6.04
N GLY A 635 -2.90 -18.36 -7.17
CA GLY A 635 -1.46 -18.51 -7.26
C GLY A 635 -0.74 -17.20 -6.93
N SER A 636 0.53 -17.34 -6.55
CA SER A 636 1.47 -16.22 -6.41
C SER A 636 2.89 -16.70 -6.67
N ALA A 637 3.86 -15.79 -6.65
CA ALA A 637 5.28 -16.11 -6.84
C ALA A 637 5.56 -16.98 -8.10
N GLY A 638 4.88 -16.68 -9.21
CA GLY A 638 5.03 -17.41 -10.47
C GLY A 638 4.20 -18.69 -10.59
N THR A 639 3.44 -19.05 -9.57
CA THR A 639 2.51 -20.19 -9.63
C THR A 639 1.18 -19.74 -10.25
N PRO A 640 0.69 -20.39 -11.33
CA PRO A 640 -0.62 -20.08 -11.93
C PRO A 640 -1.78 -20.30 -10.98
N ASN A 641 -2.89 -19.56 -11.19
CA ASN A 641 -4.06 -19.63 -10.33
C ASN A 641 -4.71 -21.02 -10.23
N GLY A 642 -5.01 -21.65 -11.31
CA GLY A 642 -5.73 -22.94 -11.49
C GLY A 642 -6.01 -23.76 -10.24
N TYR A 643 -5.02 -24.44 -9.73
CA TYR A 643 -5.09 -25.36 -8.57
C TYR A 643 -4.33 -24.84 -7.35
N ALA A 644 -3.97 -23.56 -7.33
CA ALA A 644 -3.08 -22.98 -6.34
C ALA A 644 -3.83 -22.38 -5.14
N MET A 645 -3.18 -22.47 -3.99
CA MET A 645 -3.55 -21.74 -2.78
C MET A 645 -2.33 -21.00 -2.26
N THR A 646 -2.46 -19.71 -2.09
CA THR A 646 -1.44 -18.87 -1.43
C THR A 646 -1.80 -18.70 0.04
N MET A 647 -0.83 -18.93 0.92
CA MET A 647 -0.95 -18.71 2.36
C MET A 647 -0.02 -17.58 2.77
N SER A 648 -0.59 -16.43 3.06
CA SER A 648 0.13 -15.25 3.55
C SER A 648 0.33 -15.37 5.05
N GLN A 649 1.57 -15.51 5.49
CA GLN A 649 1.94 -15.42 6.89
C GLN A 649 2.16 -13.97 7.29
N TYR A 650 1.43 -13.50 8.28
CA TYR A 650 1.56 -12.17 8.86
C TYR A 650 2.19 -12.24 10.25
N LEU A 651 3.41 -11.73 10.39
CA LEU A 651 4.04 -11.53 11.69
C LEU A 651 3.49 -10.24 12.32
N GLY A 652 2.81 -10.39 13.44
CA GLY A 652 2.09 -9.29 14.12
C GLY A 652 2.61 -9.00 15.54
N ARG A 653 1.72 -9.16 16.55
CA ARG A 653 2.07 -8.86 17.95
C ARG A 653 3.39 -9.52 18.37
N GLY A 654 4.24 -8.74 19.01
CA GLY A 654 5.55 -9.18 19.49
C GLY A 654 6.71 -8.92 18.52
N ALA A 655 6.45 -8.54 17.27
CA ALA A 655 7.49 -8.10 16.34
C ALA A 655 8.26 -6.88 16.88
N LYS A 656 9.58 -6.86 16.66
CA LYS A 656 10.48 -5.81 17.14
C LYS A 656 10.95 -4.86 16.03
N SER A 657 10.85 -5.28 14.78
CA SER A 657 11.26 -4.48 13.64
C SER A 657 10.41 -3.21 13.52
N ARG A 658 11.04 -2.07 13.25
CA ARG A 658 10.39 -0.76 13.15
C ARG A 658 10.90 -0.01 11.93
N GLY A 659 10.02 0.72 11.30
CA GLY A 659 10.32 1.56 10.15
C GLY A 659 10.08 3.04 10.38
N ARG A 660 10.22 3.79 9.30
CA ARG A 660 9.97 5.22 9.26
C ARG A 660 9.22 5.60 8.00
N MET A 661 8.21 6.44 8.14
CA MET A 661 7.59 7.19 7.07
C MET A 661 8.20 8.59 6.99
N THR A 662 8.47 9.06 5.80
CA THR A 662 8.94 10.43 5.51
C THR A 662 8.08 11.09 4.45
N ILE A 663 8.26 12.40 4.24
CA ILE A 663 7.62 13.17 3.17
C ILE A 663 8.66 13.62 2.17
N THR A 664 8.32 13.63 0.89
CA THR A 664 9.17 14.16 -0.19
C THR A 664 8.87 15.63 -0.44
N LYS A 665 9.72 16.30 -1.24
CA LYS A 665 9.48 17.69 -1.70
C LYS A 665 8.21 17.81 -2.56
N ALA A 666 7.79 16.74 -3.23
CA ALA A 666 6.51 16.65 -3.95
C ALA A 666 5.32 16.45 -3.01
N LEU A 667 5.54 16.49 -1.68
CA LEU A 667 4.55 16.26 -0.65
C LEU A 667 3.91 14.87 -0.70
N THR A 668 4.61 13.89 -1.26
CA THR A 668 4.23 12.47 -1.23
C THR A 668 4.84 11.80 0.00
N THR A 669 4.07 11.00 0.70
CA THR A 669 4.57 10.19 1.82
C THR A 669 5.16 8.88 1.33
N VAL A 670 6.33 8.49 1.88
CA VAL A 670 7.07 7.30 1.47
C VAL A 670 7.56 6.50 2.67
N VAL A 671 7.73 5.19 2.50
CA VAL A 671 8.39 4.32 3.49
C VAL A 671 9.91 4.42 3.28
N SER A 672 10.56 5.29 4.04
CA SER A 672 12.02 5.50 3.96
C SER A 672 12.83 4.44 4.72
N THR A 673 12.24 3.78 5.70
CA THR A 673 12.83 2.63 6.40
C THR A 673 11.75 1.56 6.52
N VAL A 674 12.01 0.39 5.94
CA VAL A 674 11.07 -0.73 5.97
C VAL A 674 11.01 -1.38 7.36
N PRO A 675 9.80 -1.68 7.91
CA PRO A 675 9.64 -2.24 9.25
C PRO A 675 9.72 -3.77 9.30
N TYR A 676 10.47 -4.41 8.41
CA TYR A 676 10.42 -5.86 8.26
C TYR A 676 11.74 -6.51 8.60
N LEU A 677 11.69 -7.60 9.39
CA LEU A 677 12.75 -8.58 9.60
C LEU A 677 14.13 -8.00 10.00
N GLN A 678 14.16 -6.85 10.67
CA GLN A 678 15.39 -6.24 11.20
C GLN A 678 15.88 -6.96 12.47
N ASP A 679 14.97 -7.57 13.23
CA ASP A 679 15.28 -8.37 14.41
C ASP A 679 15.39 -9.85 14.03
N LYS A 680 16.49 -10.49 14.43
CA LYS A 680 16.73 -11.91 14.11
C LYS A 680 15.68 -12.87 14.68
N ASN A 681 15.07 -12.55 15.84
CA ASN A 681 14.00 -13.39 16.37
C ASN A 681 12.69 -13.21 15.61
N ASP A 682 12.50 -12.08 14.91
CA ASP A 682 11.39 -11.89 13.97
C ASP A 682 11.60 -12.81 12.75
N VAL A 683 12.83 -12.89 12.23
CA VAL A 683 13.20 -13.82 11.14
C VAL A 683 13.01 -15.28 11.57
N GLU A 684 13.54 -15.65 12.75
CA GLU A 684 13.42 -17.00 13.30
C GLU A 684 11.94 -17.42 13.49
N ALA A 685 11.07 -16.49 13.90
CA ALA A 685 9.64 -16.75 14.06
C ALA A 685 8.95 -17.03 12.72
N VAL A 686 9.28 -16.26 11.67
CA VAL A 686 8.77 -16.49 10.31
C VAL A 686 9.21 -17.85 9.78
N ILE A 687 10.49 -18.20 9.92
CA ILE A 687 11.04 -19.49 9.54
C ILE A 687 10.32 -20.64 10.26
N GLN A 688 10.18 -20.52 11.59
CA GLN A 688 9.56 -21.58 12.39
C GLN A 688 8.09 -21.78 12.03
N GLY A 689 7.34 -20.70 11.76
CA GLY A 689 5.95 -20.78 11.34
C GLY A 689 5.79 -21.50 10.00
N ILE A 690 6.67 -21.25 9.01
CA ILE A 690 6.64 -21.98 7.73
C ILE A 690 6.95 -23.46 7.94
N LYS A 691 7.94 -23.80 8.76
CA LYS A 691 8.25 -25.21 9.10
C LYS A 691 7.08 -25.91 9.78
N ASN A 692 6.41 -25.23 10.70
CA ASN A 692 5.23 -25.77 11.38
C ASN A 692 4.10 -26.03 10.37
N LEU A 693 3.88 -25.12 9.43
CA LEU A 693 2.89 -25.29 8.38
C LEU A 693 3.24 -26.47 7.45
N GLN A 694 4.52 -26.59 7.04
CA GLN A 694 4.97 -27.74 6.24
C GLN A 694 4.72 -29.06 6.97
N ALA A 695 5.03 -29.10 8.26
CA ALA A 695 4.76 -30.29 9.08
C ALA A 695 3.26 -30.59 9.22
N ALA A 696 2.42 -29.56 9.41
CA ALA A 696 0.97 -29.71 9.53
C ALA A 696 0.31 -30.24 8.25
N LEU A 697 0.83 -29.85 7.09
CA LEU A 697 0.29 -30.25 5.78
C LEU A 697 0.96 -31.49 5.18
N SER A 698 1.97 -32.08 5.84
CA SER A 698 2.78 -33.19 5.31
C SER A 698 1.96 -34.45 4.96
N ASN A 699 0.83 -34.67 5.62
CA ASN A 699 -0.06 -35.83 5.40
C ASN A 699 -1.22 -35.53 4.44
N VAL A 700 -1.30 -34.33 3.85
CA VAL A 700 -2.33 -34.02 2.86
C VAL A 700 -1.94 -34.64 1.53
N LYS A 701 -2.71 -35.65 1.09
CA LYS A 701 -2.46 -36.34 -0.16
C LYS A 701 -2.56 -35.39 -1.35
N ASN A 702 -1.73 -35.58 -2.36
CA ASN A 702 -1.71 -34.79 -3.60
C ASN A 702 -1.40 -33.30 -3.43
N LEU A 703 -1.05 -32.84 -2.22
CA LEU A 703 -0.61 -31.48 -1.99
C LEU A 703 0.85 -31.33 -2.39
N THR A 704 1.15 -30.35 -3.21
CA THR A 704 2.52 -30.05 -3.66
C THR A 704 2.90 -28.63 -3.28
N TRP A 705 4.09 -28.46 -2.71
CA TRP A 705 4.66 -27.14 -2.43
C TRP A 705 5.23 -26.54 -3.73
N ALA A 706 4.68 -25.42 -4.15
CA ALA A 706 5.18 -24.65 -5.28
C ALA A 706 6.14 -23.54 -4.81
N TYR A 707 5.89 -22.96 -3.62
CA TYR A 707 6.73 -21.91 -3.04
C TYR A 707 6.72 -21.99 -1.51
N PRO A 708 7.85 -22.17 -0.82
CA PRO A 708 9.18 -22.40 -1.38
C PRO A 708 9.27 -23.65 -2.23
N PRO A 709 10.16 -23.67 -3.25
CA PRO A 709 10.39 -24.86 -4.04
C PRO A 709 11.09 -25.95 -3.21
N SER A 710 10.89 -27.21 -3.57
CA SER A 710 11.32 -28.38 -2.79
C SER A 710 12.83 -28.51 -2.60
N ASN A 711 13.63 -27.85 -3.43
CA ASN A 711 15.11 -27.85 -3.35
C ASN A 711 15.65 -26.67 -2.51
N THR A 712 14.81 -25.88 -1.88
CA THR A 712 15.20 -24.72 -1.07
C THR A 712 14.83 -24.96 0.39
N THR A 713 15.75 -24.73 1.31
CA THR A 713 15.46 -24.79 2.75
C THR A 713 14.57 -23.61 3.15
N VAL A 714 13.79 -23.76 4.22
CA VAL A 714 12.95 -22.63 4.70
C VAL A 714 13.81 -21.44 5.16
N GLU A 715 14.98 -21.72 5.72
CA GLU A 715 15.97 -20.74 6.09
C GLU A 715 16.45 -19.93 4.88
N ASP A 716 16.90 -20.59 3.85
CA ASP A 716 17.38 -19.93 2.63
C ASP A 716 16.24 -19.16 1.94
N PHE A 717 15.06 -19.77 1.91
CA PHE A 717 13.87 -19.12 1.38
C PHE A 717 13.56 -17.78 2.05
N VAL A 718 13.52 -17.74 3.39
CA VAL A 718 13.20 -16.52 4.14
C VAL A 718 14.34 -15.51 4.09
N ASN A 719 15.59 -15.97 4.20
CA ASN A 719 16.76 -15.10 4.25
C ASN A 719 17.10 -14.49 2.87
N ASN A 720 16.82 -15.20 1.79
CA ASN A 720 17.08 -14.71 0.42
C ASN A 720 15.91 -13.95 -0.18
N MET A 721 14.73 -13.94 0.46
CA MET A 721 13.59 -13.19 -0.02
C MET A 721 13.84 -11.69 0.17
N LEU A 722 13.67 -10.93 -0.90
CA LEU A 722 13.83 -9.47 -0.87
C LEU A 722 12.98 -8.82 0.24
N VAL A 723 13.64 -8.01 1.08
CA VAL A 723 12.98 -7.24 2.13
C VAL A 723 12.72 -5.81 1.64
N SER A 724 11.54 -5.59 1.09
CA SER A 724 11.09 -4.27 0.64
C SER A 724 9.64 -4.03 1.04
N TYR A 725 9.21 -2.78 1.04
CA TYR A 725 7.81 -2.45 1.32
C TYR A 725 6.84 -2.94 0.24
N THR A 726 7.32 -3.33 -0.92
CA THR A 726 6.49 -3.93 -1.97
C THR A 726 6.35 -5.44 -1.83
N ASN A 727 7.39 -6.12 -1.36
CA ASN A 727 7.43 -7.59 -1.28
C ASN A 727 6.94 -8.14 0.06
N ARG A 728 7.03 -7.34 1.13
CA ARG A 728 6.72 -7.79 2.49
C ARG A 728 5.52 -7.09 3.12
N ARG A 729 4.89 -6.18 2.40
CA ARG A 729 3.72 -5.43 2.90
C ARG A 729 2.48 -6.29 3.00
N SER A 730 1.67 -6.01 4.01
CA SER A 730 0.28 -6.47 4.10
C SER A 730 -0.73 -5.32 4.03
N ASN A 731 -0.24 -4.09 3.91
CA ASN A 731 -1.02 -2.84 3.95
C ASN A 731 -1.82 -2.66 5.26
N HIS A 732 -1.26 -3.14 6.36
CA HIS A 732 -1.77 -2.98 7.72
C HIS A 732 -0.99 -1.91 8.49
N TRP A 733 -0.60 -0.83 7.82
CA TRP A 733 0.27 0.23 8.33
C TRP A 733 -0.29 0.91 9.57
N ILE A 734 0.54 1.00 10.62
CA ILE A 734 0.22 1.60 11.92
C ILE A 734 1.41 2.41 12.47
N GLY A 735 1.19 3.14 13.54
CA GLY A 735 2.23 3.60 14.47
C GLY A 735 2.86 4.97 14.17
N THR A 736 2.57 5.61 13.04
CA THR A 736 3.17 6.89 12.63
C THR A 736 2.90 8.07 13.56
N ASN A 737 1.85 7.99 14.38
CA ASN A 737 1.42 9.01 15.34
C ASN A 737 1.23 8.39 16.73
N LYS A 738 2.19 7.59 17.15
CA LYS A 738 2.15 6.70 18.33
C LYS A 738 1.51 7.34 19.55
N LEU A 739 0.56 6.63 20.15
CA LEU A 739 -0.06 6.95 21.44
C LEU A 739 0.82 6.51 22.60
N GLY A 740 1.04 7.39 23.57
CA GLY A 740 1.83 7.08 24.76
C GLY A 740 1.79 8.18 25.79
N THR A 741 2.46 7.94 26.94
CA THR A 741 2.63 8.90 28.05
C THR A 741 3.97 9.62 28.01
N ASP A 742 4.86 9.19 27.16
CA ASP A 742 6.22 9.69 26.99
C ASP A 742 6.24 10.78 25.91
N ASP A 743 5.89 12.00 26.29
CA ASP A 743 5.78 13.19 25.41
C ASP A 743 6.97 13.30 24.45
N GLY A 744 6.72 13.16 23.16
CA GLY A 744 7.73 13.18 22.09
C GLY A 744 8.49 14.51 21.95
N ARG A 745 8.04 15.59 22.58
CA ARG A 745 8.75 16.86 22.66
C ARG A 745 9.92 16.81 23.65
N SER A 746 9.90 15.86 24.55
CA SER A 746 10.94 15.67 25.56
C SER A 746 12.05 14.76 25.02
N ARG A 747 13.28 14.93 25.53
CA ARG A 747 14.40 14.06 25.16
C ARG A 747 14.09 12.59 25.50
N GLY A 748 14.12 11.72 24.51
CA GLY A 748 13.79 10.29 24.64
C GLY A 748 12.31 9.97 24.65
N GLY A 749 11.42 10.96 24.54
CA GLY A 749 10.00 10.73 24.34
C GLY A 749 9.72 10.22 22.92
N SER A 750 8.74 9.34 22.78
CA SER A 750 8.42 8.67 21.52
C SER A 750 6.96 8.80 21.09
N ALA A 751 6.09 9.38 21.92
CA ALA A 751 4.69 9.52 21.62
C ALA A 751 4.38 10.84 20.90
N VAL A 752 3.50 10.77 19.90
CA VAL A 752 2.96 11.92 19.16
C VAL A 752 1.67 12.40 19.82
N VAL A 753 0.85 11.48 20.33
CA VAL A 753 -0.41 11.80 20.99
C VAL A 753 -0.46 11.26 22.43
N ASP A 754 -1.17 11.98 23.30
CA ASP A 754 -1.42 11.57 24.66
C ASP A 754 -2.51 10.47 24.77
N LEU A 755 -2.85 10.06 26.00
CA LEU A 755 -3.88 9.04 26.26
C LEU A 755 -5.30 9.46 25.83
N ASN A 756 -5.54 10.73 25.57
CA ASN A 756 -6.79 11.24 25.01
C ASN A 756 -6.72 11.42 23.48
N THR A 757 -5.68 10.85 22.87
CA THR A 757 -5.35 10.99 21.44
C THR A 757 -5.03 12.44 21.02
N LYS A 758 -4.82 13.36 21.97
CA LYS A 758 -4.48 14.73 21.70
C LYS A 758 -3.01 14.87 21.34
N VAL A 759 -2.72 15.58 20.25
CA VAL A 759 -1.35 15.84 19.77
C VAL A 759 -0.60 16.68 20.83
N TYR A 760 0.55 16.20 21.25
CA TYR A 760 1.38 16.90 22.21
C TYR A 760 1.79 18.29 21.69
N GLY A 761 1.74 19.30 22.55
CA GLY A 761 2.00 20.69 22.16
C GLY A 761 0.79 21.42 21.56
N THR A 762 -0.37 20.76 21.50
CA THR A 762 -1.64 21.38 21.08
C THR A 762 -2.70 21.25 22.18
N ASP A 763 -3.76 22.05 22.12
CA ASP A 763 -4.86 21.98 23.08
C ASP A 763 -6.17 21.41 22.51
N ASN A 764 -6.34 21.39 21.18
CA ASN A 764 -7.57 20.98 20.52
C ASN A 764 -7.38 20.18 19.21
N LEU A 765 -6.18 19.61 18.99
CA LEU A 765 -5.89 18.74 17.86
C LEU A 765 -5.72 17.29 18.33
N PHE A 766 -6.37 16.37 17.66
CA PHE A 766 -6.38 14.95 17.98
C PHE A 766 -6.06 14.08 16.74
N VAL A 767 -5.59 12.84 16.97
CA VAL A 767 -5.46 11.83 15.90
C VAL A 767 -6.20 10.57 16.33
N VAL A 768 -7.07 10.04 15.46
CA VAL A 768 -7.86 8.83 15.73
C VAL A 768 -7.91 7.96 14.47
N ASP A 769 -6.87 7.22 14.21
CA ASP A 769 -6.76 6.23 13.14
C ASP A 769 -5.68 5.18 13.49
N ALA A 770 -5.28 4.37 12.53
CA ALA A 770 -4.23 3.36 12.70
C ALA A 770 -2.87 3.95 13.14
N GLY A 771 -2.61 5.22 12.82
CA GLY A 771 -1.37 5.89 13.19
C GLY A 771 -1.11 5.97 14.70
N ILE A 772 -2.15 5.93 15.54
CA ILE A 772 -1.97 6.00 17.01
C ILE A 772 -1.54 4.68 17.65
N PHE A 773 -1.56 3.55 16.95
CA PHE A 773 -1.29 2.25 17.54
C PHE A 773 0.19 2.14 17.97
N PRO A 774 0.46 1.75 19.23
CA PRO A 774 1.83 1.69 19.74
C PRO A 774 2.61 0.48 19.26
N GLY A 775 1.93 -0.55 18.77
CA GLY A 775 2.51 -1.78 18.27
C GLY A 775 1.47 -2.67 17.58
N HIS A 776 1.96 -3.63 16.79
CA HIS A 776 1.11 -4.45 15.96
C HIS A 776 0.24 -5.43 16.76
N ILE A 777 -0.88 -5.77 16.19
CA ILE A 777 -1.90 -6.67 16.73
C ILE A 777 -1.85 -8.03 16.02
N THR A 778 -2.68 -8.98 16.47
CA THR A 778 -2.70 -10.36 15.95
C THR A 778 -3.34 -10.46 14.57
N THR A 779 -4.33 -9.62 14.26
CA THR A 779 -5.20 -9.77 13.07
C THR A 779 -5.27 -8.48 12.25
N ASN A 780 -5.94 -8.52 11.09
CA ASN A 780 -6.18 -7.33 10.27
C ASN A 780 -6.79 -6.20 11.12
N PRO A 781 -6.33 -4.93 11.02
CA PRO A 781 -6.55 -3.91 12.06
C PRO A 781 -7.92 -3.22 12.03
N THR A 782 -8.77 -3.45 11.03
CA THR A 782 -9.97 -2.63 10.77
C THR A 782 -10.89 -2.51 11.98
N SER A 783 -11.27 -3.62 12.63
CA SER A 783 -12.16 -3.60 13.81
C SER A 783 -11.53 -2.90 15.00
N TYR A 784 -10.22 -3.08 15.21
CA TYR A 784 -9.48 -2.42 16.29
C TYR A 784 -9.49 -0.90 16.11
N ILE A 785 -9.36 -0.40 14.86
CA ILE A 785 -9.41 1.03 14.57
C ILE A 785 -10.82 1.57 14.90
N VAL A 786 -11.88 0.88 14.52
CA VAL A 786 -13.26 1.26 14.83
C VAL A 786 -13.51 1.28 16.34
N ILE A 787 -13.01 0.28 17.07
CA ILE A 787 -13.13 0.21 18.54
C ILE A 787 -12.31 1.34 19.20
N ALA A 788 -11.12 1.60 18.69
CA ALA A 788 -10.29 2.73 19.16
C ALA A 788 -11.00 4.07 18.95
N ALA A 789 -11.70 4.25 17.83
CA ALA A 789 -12.47 5.46 17.53
C ALA A 789 -13.66 5.63 18.50
N GLU A 790 -14.40 4.55 18.79
CA GLU A 790 -15.44 4.56 19.83
C GLU A 790 -14.88 4.98 21.20
N ARG A 791 -13.74 4.40 21.60
CA ARG A 791 -13.09 4.73 22.86
C ARG A 791 -12.56 6.17 22.87
N ALA A 792 -11.93 6.60 21.78
CA ALA A 792 -11.41 7.97 21.64
C ALA A 792 -12.53 9.00 21.72
N SER A 793 -13.70 8.72 21.12
CA SER A 793 -14.85 9.65 21.16
C SER A 793 -15.33 9.90 22.60
N GLU A 794 -15.40 8.86 23.45
CA GLU A 794 -15.71 9.00 24.87
C GLU A 794 -14.69 9.91 25.55
N ARG A 795 -13.40 9.61 25.39
CA ARG A 795 -12.32 10.39 26.03
C ARG A 795 -12.28 11.84 25.57
N ILE A 796 -12.52 12.09 24.28
CA ILE A 796 -12.55 13.43 23.71
C ILE A 796 -13.76 14.24 24.24
N LEU A 797 -14.94 13.59 24.35
CA LEU A 797 -16.15 14.22 24.88
C LEU A 797 -16.04 14.52 26.38
N ASP A 798 -15.38 13.66 27.15
CA ASP A 798 -15.15 13.84 28.58
C ASP A 798 -14.15 14.96 28.92
N LEU A 799 -13.35 15.40 27.94
CA LEU A 799 -12.43 16.53 28.15
C LEU A 799 -13.20 17.81 28.44
N PRO A 800 -12.78 18.59 29.46
CA PRO A 800 -13.41 19.86 29.75
C PRO A 800 -13.30 20.79 28.53
N PRO A 801 -14.27 21.71 28.35
CA PRO A 801 -14.15 22.75 27.32
C PRO A 801 -12.85 23.54 27.52
N ALA A 802 -12.16 23.83 26.40
CA ALA A 802 -11.01 24.73 26.47
C ALA A 802 -11.47 26.08 27.01
N ARG A 803 -10.64 26.74 27.81
CA ARG A 803 -10.88 28.08 28.35
C ARG A 803 -9.73 28.98 27.95
N ALA A 804 -10.07 30.20 27.53
CA ALA A 804 -9.05 31.19 27.28
C ALA A 804 -8.31 31.57 28.59
N GLN A 805 -7.00 31.72 28.50
CA GLN A 805 -6.15 32.08 29.62
C GLN A 805 -6.33 33.57 29.96
N PRO A 806 -6.47 33.93 31.22
CA PRO A 806 -6.59 35.33 31.60
C PRO A 806 -5.29 36.10 31.35
N ARG A 807 -5.36 37.44 31.44
CA ARG A 807 -4.19 38.30 31.35
C ARG A 807 -3.10 37.81 32.31
N PHE A 808 -1.86 37.82 31.85
CA PHE A 808 -0.63 37.35 32.55
C PHE A 808 -0.54 35.84 32.84
N ALA A 809 -1.57 35.06 32.54
CA ALA A 809 -1.44 33.61 32.67
C ALA A 809 -0.48 33.00 31.61
N GLN A 810 0.04 31.84 31.91
CA GLN A 810 0.81 31.07 30.93
C GLN A 810 -0.08 30.58 29.80
N CYS A 811 0.39 30.70 28.57
CA CYS A 811 -0.31 30.29 27.36
C CYS A 811 0.57 29.52 26.38
N GLY A 812 1.76 29.12 26.79
CA GLY A 812 2.67 28.35 25.97
C GLY A 812 4.00 28.04 26.66
N GLY A 813 4.83 27.29 25.99
CA GLY A 813 6.13 26.81 26.45
C GLY A 813 6.33 25.32 26.13
N ARG A 814 7.60 24.86 26.10
CA ARG A 814 7.95 23.50 25.63
C ARG A 814 7.21 22.36 26.34
N THR A 815 6.89 22.50 27.61
CA THR A 815 6.15 21.50 28.41
C THR A 815 4.70 21.89 28.71
N TRP A 816 4.23 22.98 28.14
CA TRP A 816 2.88 23.48 28.40
C TRP A 816 1.83 22.52 27.83
N THR A 817 0.82 22.19 28.63
CA THR A 817 -0.30 21.30 28.28
C THR A 817 -1.68 21.96 28.42
N GLY A 818 -1.73 23.21 28.93
CA GLY A 818 -2.95 23.99 29.06
C GLY A 818 -3.36 24.68 27.75
N SER A 819 -4.38 25.54 27.82
CA SER A 819 -4.84 26.31 26.65
C SER A 819 -3.77 27.27 26.15
N PHE A 820 -3.60 27.32 24.83
CA PHE A 820 -2.72 28.26 24.15
C PHE A 820 -3.44 29.58 23.78
N GLN A 821 -4.75 29.66 24.00
CA GLN A 821 -5.54 30.86 23.75
C GLN A 821 -5.58 31.80 24.95
N CYS A 822 -5.43 33.07 24.68
CA CYS A 822 -5.66 34.14 25.67
C CYS A 822 -7.08 34.71 25.53
N ALA A 823 -7.66 35.15 26.65
CA ALA A 823 -8.87 35.92 26.66
C ALA A 823 -8.65 37.26 25.94
N ALA A 824 -9.59 37.67 25.07
CA ALA A 824 -9.51 38.94 24.37
C ALA A 824 -9.46 40.08 25.41
N PRO A 825 -8.69 41.16 25.16
CA PRO A 825 -7.93 41.49 23.94
C PRO A 825 -6.49 40.96 23.94
N TYR A 826 -6.11 40.07 24.84
CA TYR A 826 -4.72 39.62 25.04
C TYR A 826 -4.31 38.57 24.01
N THR A 827 -2.99 38.57 23.70
CA THR A 827 -2.35 37.59 22.81
C THR A 827 -1.29 36.79 23.55
N CYS A 828 -1.01 35.56 23.11
CA CYS A 828 0.01 34.72 23.71
C CYS A 828 1.40 35.17 23.19
N GLN A 829 2.17 35.82 24.06
CA GLN A 829 3.50 36.35 23.73
C GLN A 829 4.60 35.41 24.26
N TYR A 830 5.53 35.03 23.39
CA TYR A 830 6.71 34.25 23.73
C TYR A 830 7.61 35.04 24.71
N ARG A 831 8.14 34.38 25.71
CA ARG A 831 9.11 34.87 26.68
C ARG A 831 10.42 34.09 26.67
N ASN A 832 10.31 32.77 26.67
CA ASN A 832 11.41 31.85 26.56
C ASN A 832 10.88 30.46 26.17
N GLU A 833 11.78 29.51 25.92
CA GLU A 833 11.39 28.15 25.48
C GLU A 833 10.36 27.45 26.41
N ARG A 834 10.32 27.79 27.68
CA ARG A 834 9.46 27.14 28.68
C ARG A 834 8.21 27.93 29.05
N TYR A 835 8.11 29.21 28.60
CA TYR A 835 7.06 30.11 29.05
C TYR A 835 6.65 31.12 27.99
N SER A 836 5.37 31.15 27.67
CA SER A 836 4.70 32.26 26.95
C SER A 836 3.58 32.81 27.83
N GLN A 837 3.24 34.09 27.70
CA GLN A 837 2.32 34.79 28.59
C GLN A 837 1.27 35.55 27.81
N CYS A 838 0.03 35.55 28.27
CA CYS A 838 -1.07 36.38 27.75
C CYS A 838 -0.86 37.84 28.10
N ARG A 839 -0.63 38.70 27.10
CA ARG A 839 -0.42 40.14 27.26
C ARG A 839 -1.14 40.96 26.18
#